data_f9e5377e44cca8a19d05bbe78fb5d7da
#
_entry.id   f9e5377e44cca8a19d05bbe78fb5d7da
#
_cell.length_a   1.000
_cell.length_b   1.000
_cell.length_c   1.000
_cell.angle_alpha   90.00
_cell.angle_beta   90.00
_cell.angle_gamma   90.00
#
_symmetry.space_group_name_H-M   'P 1'
#
loop_
_entity.id
_entity.type
_entity.pdbx_description
1 polymer ?
#
loop_
_entity_poly.entity_id
_entity_poly.type
_entity_poly.pdbx_seq_one_letter_code
_entity_poly.pdbx_strand_id
1 'polypeptide(L)'
;MTAMIPCLDRSGFLPRLSTHHQSRARLTEPLLASTARVKLICAPAGSGKTALLAECLLQASTQCRVHWLPLSGVASSAAEFRHRLAETLGLATSGESELLGYLSRLQTPTWLFLDDFCRVPNPELDLLLDRMLAVSSPMLTWWLGARRRPPCNWPRLLLDDELYECESTSLAFTPGEVEQILQPWVPEQASKVASRIIQRTGGWCAGVRIALLHKCDWSRQDKPLGRADTLLDYLEHELFSSLTPELSEAWRVLAHLPRFNARLCDHLFGAGEGAQYLRTLQALGCFIEPWGDSTDWLQIFTPFTQLLRDEQWPAGRSWHRRACQWFCTEQDWKSGFEQALLAEEYEVAVSLLQHFSFEHLFEEQTVVLLLRLHEQQGEELTLGSPQLVGLITAALLFAGRFEQATACIAHLAHFTPQPSAVLQRQLIARWQALQGWLLHLQGRMEASRAHFLDALSALDPECWTARLMCLSGLTQQALLRGELDVAQAHNREALCLARAQGSLVFEGLMELDHAQWLEQRGAPARAESLLFNIHELLCQQADRPAPLLGRIALRRGRLALTMGRDEHAHECFQRGLELCLRSHDKRVLYGFLGLAQLAANQGDYTQAFVQLRDAERLMQRRQIPDTVYRGVLLQVSSQFWLQQGRPQLAHEALTRVLRHYCGPQARQAPPATLELVPRIEYLLILAEVYLQQLSNAAALLQTLIGNAQANGMYALEAELHLARAEVIWLQGESHLATAALQEGEQMISRCQGWQAWRELQLRQPQWLRTSAAEVSIIELSVEAHSSSSLSKRELEVLQLIAQGNSNQQIADVLFISLHTVKTHARRINGKLGVQRRTQAVAKAKLLGVCS
;
A
#
# COMPACT_ATOMS: atom_id res chain seq x y z
N MET A 1 6.70 1.34 45.47
CA MET A 1 7.13 2.69 45.89
C MET A 1 6.03 3.64 45.42
N THR A 2 5.19 4.10 46.34
CA THR A 2 4.10 5.04 46.11
C THR A 2 4.74 6.42 45.89
N ALA A 3 4.76 6.89 44.64
CA ALA A 3 5.20 8.25 44.34
C ALA A 3 4.23 9.22 45.05
N MET A 4 4.74 10.04 45.93
CA MET A 4 4.02 11.15 46.55
C MET A 4 3.59 12.08 45.41
N ILE A 5 2.29 12.23 45.20
CA ILE A 5 1.68 13.17 44.27
C ILE A 5 2.02 14.59 44.78
N PRO A 6 2.58 15.49 43.94
CA PRO A 6 2.84 16.86 44.34
C PRO A 6 1.52 17.56 44.74
N CYS A 7 1.62 18.60 45.58
CA CYS A 7 0.53 19.33 46.16
C CYS A 7 -0.51 19.76 45.13
N LEU A 8 -1.49 18.91 44.89
CA LEU A 8 -2.66 19.16 44.08
C LEU A 8 -3.66 19.91 44.94
N ASP A 9 -3.91 21.15 44.62
CA ASP A 9 -5.03 21.87 45.18
C ASP A 9 -6.32 21.14 44.84
N ARG A 10 -7.09 20.77 45.86
CA ARG A 10 -8.20 19.78 45.84
C ARG A 10 -9.45 20.27 45.10
N SER A 11 -9.34 21.05 44.06
CA SER A 11 -10.48 21.49 43.26
C SER A 11 -10.53 20.74 41.94
N GLY A 12 -11.35 19.69 41.86
CA GLY A 12 -11.79 19.20 40.61
C GLY A 12 -11.40 17.78 40.25
N PHE A 13 -12.10 17.26 39.33
CA PHE A 13 -12.07 15.92 38.80
C PHE A 13 -10.77 15.68 38.00
N LEU A 14 -9.78 15.05 38.59
CA LEU A 14 -8.65 14.52 37.85
C LEU A 14 -9.10 13.33 37.02
N PRO A 15 -8.74 13.27 35.72
CA PRO A 15 -9.13 12.17 34.87
C PRO A 15 -8.45 10.89 35.35
N ARG A 16 -9.24 9.81 35.51
CA ARG A 16 -8.72 8.50 35.86
C ARG A 16 -8.21 7.81 34.64
N LEU A 17 -6.93 7.46 34.60
CA LEU A 17 -6.42 6.54 33.60
C LEU A 17 -7.00 5.15 33.80
N SER A 18 -7.39 4.47 32.74
CA SER A 18 -7.96 3.13 32.83
C SER A 18 -6.90 2.12 33.30
N THR A 19 -7.35 0.99 33.89
CA THR A 19 -6.49 -0.10 34.35
C THR A 19 -5.64 -0.72 33.23
N HIS A 20 -6.05 -0.59 31.99
CA HIS A 20 -5.36 -1.06 30.78
C HIS A 20 -4.84 0.12 29.94
N HIS A 21 -4.46 1.22 30.61
CA HIS A 21 -3.87 2.36 29.93
C HIS A 21 -2.47 2.00 29.46
N GLN A 22 -2.21 2.26 28.18
CA GLN A 22 -0.87 2.13 27.59
C GLN A 22 -0.23 3.50 27.55
N SER A 23 0.88 3.66 28.27
CA SER A 23 1.69 4.87 28.21
C SER A 23 2.38 4.98 26.84
N ARG A 24 2.38 6.20 26.28
CA ARG A 24 2.91 6.48 24.95
C ARG A 24 4.08 7.44 25.01
N ALA A 25 5.24 6.90 25.40
CA ALA A 25 6.49 7.65 25.56
C ALA A 25 6.82 8.52 24.33
N ARG A 26 6.56 8.03 23.11
CA ARG A 26 6.76 8.79 21.87
C ARG A 26 5.98 10.11 21.80
N LEU A 27 4.89 10.26 22.57
CA LEU A 27 4.08 11.50 22.65
C LEU A 27 4.41 12.31 23.92
N THR A 28 4.56 11.64 25.05
CA THR A 28 4.80 12.32 26.34
C THR A 28 6.21 12.90 26.43
N GLU A 29 7.24 12.18 25.96
CA GLU A 29 8.62 12.64 26.02
C GLU A 29 8.86 13.96 25.26
N PRO A 30 8.45 14.10 23.97
CA PRO A 30 8.63 15.37 23.26
C PRO A 30 7.82 16.52 23.84
N LEU A 31 6.58 16.24 24.31
CA LEU A 31 5.74 17.23 24.96
C LEU A 31 6.39 17.78 26.24
N LEU A 32 6.98 16.91 27.05
CA LEU A 32 7.64 17.28 28.30
C LEU A 32 9.01 17.92 28.08
N ALA A 33 9.75 17.47 27.07
CA ALA A 33 11.06 18.01 26.70
C ALA A 33 10.96 19.41 26.04
N SER A 34 9.82 19.73 25.44
CA SER A 34 9.62 21.03 24.80
C SER A 34 9.62 22.18 25.81
N THR A 35 10.34 23.25 25.50
CA THR A 35 10.38 24.49 26.27
C THR A 35 9.22 25.44 25.96
N ALA A 36 8.41 25.11 24.93
CA ALA A 36 7.26 25.91 24.53
C ALA A 36 6.27 26.09 25.70
N ARG A 37 5.85 27.32 25.97
CA ARG A 37 4.90 27.62 27.05
C ARG A 37 3.45 27.27 26.71
N VAL A 38 3.12 27.05 25.45
CA VAL A 38 1.81 26.60 25.00
C VAL A 38 1.94 25.25 24.32
N LYS A 39 1.23 24.26 24.84
CA LYS A 39 1.19 22.89 24.31
C LYS A 39 -0.24 22.60 23.88
N LEU A 40 -0.46 22.63 22.57
CA LEU A 40 -1.78 22.41 21.97
C LEU A 40 -1.92 20.96 21.47
N ILE A 41 -2.93 20.26 21.95
CA ILE A 41 -3.33 18.93 21.51
C ILE A 41 -4.70 19.06 20.87
N CYS A 42 -4.73 19.11 19.52
CA CYS A 42 -5.94 19.32 18.77
C CYS A 42 -6.32 18.06 17.97
N ALA A 43 -7.46 17.44 18.29
CA ALA A 43 -7.91 16.24 17.61
C ALA A 43 -9.41 15.97 17.89
N PRO A 44 -10.11 15.22 17.04
CA PRO A 44 -11.50 14.83 17.23
C PRO A 44 -11.77 14.10 18.55
N ALA A 45 -13.05 13.84 18.85
CA ALA A 45 -13.45 13.05 20.01
C ALA A 45 -12.79 11.65 19.99
N GLY A 46 -12.52 11.07 21.15
CA GLY A 46 -11.97 9.72 21.27
C GLY A 46 -10.52 9.53 20.81
N SER A 47 -9.77 10.60 20.48
CA SER A 47 -8.36 10.52 20.06
C SER A 47 -7.37 10.36 21.23
N GLY A 48 -7.85 10.32 22.48
CA GLY A 48 -7.00 10.09 23.65
C GLY A 48 -6.33 11.35 24.23
N LYS A 49 -6.80 12.56 23.89
CA LYS A 49 -6.27 13.85 24.39
C LYS A 49 -6.21 13.93 25.91
N THR A 50 -7.35 13.70 26.58
CA THR A 50 -7.47 13.73 28.05
C THR A 50 -6.51 12.75 28.72
N ALA A 51 -6.35 11.53 28.14
CA ALA A 51 -5.42 10.54 28.67
C ALA A 51 -3.95 10.98 28.52
N LEU A 52 -3.59 11.60 27.40
CA LEU A 52 -2.24 12.14 27.18
C LEU A 52 -1.94 13.31 28.12
N LEU A 53 -2.88 14.23 28.28
CA LEU A 53 -2.76 15.33 29.26
C LEU A 53 -2.59 14.80 30.67
N ALA A 54 -3.36 13.76 31.07
CA ALA A 54 -3.24 13.13 32.37
C ALA A 54 -1.89 12.43 32.57
N GLU A 55 -1.33 11.77 31.55
CA GLU A 55 0.02 11.20 31.60
C GLU A 55 1.08 12.29 31.86
N CYS A 56 1.00 13.40 31.11
CA CYS A 56 1.93 14.51 31.28
C CYS A 56 1.79 15.14 32.68
N LEU A 57 0.55 15.28 33.19
CA LEU A 57 0.28 15.80 34.54
C LEU A 57 0.95 14.94 35.63
N LEU A 58 0.90 13.61 35.50
CA LEU A 58 1.52 12.69 36.47
C LEU A 58 3.06 12.79 36.49
N GLN A 59 3.67 13.36 35.48
CA GLN A 59 5.12 13.59 35.37
C GLN A 59 5.52 15.01 35.77
N ALA A 60 4.59 15.84 36.24
CA ALA A 60 4.91 17.19 36.70
C ALA A 60 5.90 17.17 37.88
N SER A 61 6.84 18.09 37.88
CA SER A 61 7.81 18.26 38.95
C SER A 61 7.12 18.66 40.27
N THR A 62 7.64 18.22 41.40
CA THR A 62 7.18 18.61 42.75
C THR A 62 7.29 20.11 43.04
N GLN A 63 8.10 20.82 42.25
CA GLN A 63 8.28 22.28 42.36
C GLN A 63 7.30 23.07 41.46
N CYS A 64 6.49 22.42 40.66
CA CYS A 64 5.53 23.03 39.76
C CYS A 64 4.13 23.00 40.34
N ARG A 65 3.43 24.14 40.34
CA ARG A 65 2.00 24.17 40.64
C ARG A 65 1.20 23.64 39.47
N VAL A 66 0.22 22.82 39.74
CA VAL A 66 -0.59 22.20 38.68
C VAL A 66 -2.07 22.49 38.90
N HIS A 67 -2.72 23.01 37.90
CA HIS A 67 -4.16 23.27 37.87
C HIS A 67 -4.81 22.52 36.71
N TRP A 68 -5.94 21.87 36.98
CA TRP A 68 -6.72 21.13 35.97
C TRP A 68 -8.13 21.71 35.87
N LEU A 69 -8.51 22.21 34.71
CA LEU A 69 -9.83 22.76 34.41
C LEU A 69 -10.52 21.89 33.33
N PRO A 70 -11.44 21.01 33.71
CA PRO A 70 -12.24 20.27 32.74
C PRO A 70 -13.37 21.16 32.21
N LEU A 71 -13.52 21.20 30.88
CA LEU A 71 -14.54 22.02 30.20
C LEU A 71 -15.57 21.17 29.44
N SER A 72 -15.45 19.85 29.52
CA SER A 72 -16.29 18.89 28.79
C SER A 72 -17.78 19.06 29.13
N GLY A 73 -18.58 19.09 28.07
CA GLY A 73 -20.06 19.05 28.18
C GLY A 73 -20.75 20.37 28.44
N VAL A 74 -20.03 21.46 28.59
CA VAL A 74 -20.62 22.78 28.87
C VAL A 74 -20.38 23.74 27.70
N ALA A 75 -21.44 24.32 27.17
CA ALA A 75 -21.36 25.51 26.32
C ALA A 75 -21.01 26.70 27.21
N SER A 76 -19.73 26.96 27.39
CA SER A 76 -19.29 28.03 28.32
C SER A 76 -19.34 29.37 27.63
N SER A 77 -20.00 30.34 28.26
CA SER A 77 -19.78 31.76 27.95
C SER A 77 -18.38 32.21 28.42
N ALA A 78 -17.86 33.28 27.83
CA ALA A 78 -16.58 33.85 28.27
C ALA A 78 -16.61 34.24 29.77
N ALA A 79 -17.77 34.69 30.30
CA ALA A 79 -17.96 35.00 31.71
C ALA A 79 -17.89 33.75 32.61
N GLU A 80 -18.55 32.66 32.22
CA GLU A 80 -18.52 31.43 32.98
C GLU A 80 -17.14 30.78 32.96
N PHE A 81 -16.45 30.78 31.83
CA PHE A 81 -15.07 30.33 31.74
C PHE A 81 -14.15 31.13 32.67
N ARG A 82 -14.24 32.45 32.69
CA ARG A 82 -13.47 33.28 33.61
C ARG A 82 -13.72 32.92 35.07
N HIS A 83 -15.03 32.73 35.42
CA HIS A 83 -15.39 32.34 36.76
C HIS A 83 -14.78 31.00 37.20
N ARG A 84 -14.90 29.98 36.38
CA ARG A 84 -14.32 28.66 36.64
C ARG A 84 -12.80 28.69 36.68
N LEU A 85 -12.17 29.47 35.80
CA LEU A 85 -10.72 29.60 35.77
C LEU A 85 -10.24 30.36 37.05
N ALA A 86 -10.91 31.43 37.46
CA ALA A 86 -10.60 32.17 38.69
C ALA A 86 -10.75 31.27 39.94
N GLU A 87 -11.82 30.49 40.02
CA GLU A 87 -12.02 29.51 41.06
C GLU A 87 -10.90 28.45 41.10
N THR A 88 -10.54 27.90 39.94
CA THR A 88 -9.45 26.91 39.79
C THR A 88 -8.10 27.48 40.22
N LEU A 89 -7.86 28.77 39.98
CA LEU A 89 -6.65 29.48 40.41
C LEU A 89 -6.72 30.03 41.84
N GLY A 90 -7.86 29.83 42.53
CA GLY A 90 -8.04 30.31 43.91
C GLY A 90 -8.22 31.83 44.04
N LEU A 91 -8.72 32.49 42.99
CA LEU A 91 -8.94 33.94 42.99
C LEU A 91 -10.32 34.31 43.52
N ALA A 92 -10.41 35.36 44.32
CA ALA A 92 -11.66 35.82 44.89
C ALA A 92 -12.60 36.55 43.91
N THR A 93 -12.05 36.98 42.77
CA THR A 93 -12.76 37.76 41.75
C THR A 93 -12.55 37.15 40.37
N SER A 94 -13.52 37.29 39.50
CA SER A 94 -13.50 36.77 38.12
C SER A 94 -13.44 37.88 37.04
N GLY A 95 -13.00 39.06 37.42
CA GLY A 95 -12.82 40.22 36.53
C GLY A 95 -11.71 39.97 35.52
N GLU A 96 -11.94 40.29 34.24
CA GLU A 96 -10.98 40.01 33.16
C GLU A 96 -9.61 40.66 33.44
N SER A 97 -9.58 41.93 33.81
CA SER A 97 -8.35 42.66 34.08
C SER A 97 -7.56 42.10 35.26
N GLU A 98 -8.25 41.64 36.30
CA GLU A 98 -7.63 41.02 37.47
C GLU A 98 -7.04 39.63 37.12
N LEU A 99 -7.76 38.84 36.35
CA LEU A 99 -7.31 37.53 35.89
C LEU A 99 -6.07 37.66 34.98
N LEU A 100 -6.12 38.58 34.01
CA LEU A 100 -4.95 38.88 33.13
C LEU A 100 -3.77 39.40 33.94
N GLY A 101 -4.03 40.28 34.93
CA GLY A 101 -3.02 40.77 35.84
C GLY A 101 -2.39 39.70 36.73
N TYR A 102 -3.15 38.72 37.18
CA TYR A 102 -2.65 37.54 37.89
C TYR A 102 -1.78 36.64 36.99
N LEU A 103 -2.27 36.27 35.81
CA LEU A 103 -1.54 35.42 34.86
C LEU A 103 -0.22 36.04 34.42
N SER A 104 -0.14 37.39 34.29
CA SER A 104 1.08 38.10 33.91
C SER A 104 2.14 38.16 35.02
N ARG A 105 1.74 38.09 36.27
CA ARG A 105 2.63 38.24 37.46
C ARG A 105 3.06 36.91 38.07
N LEU A 106 2.71 35.77 37.52
CA LEU A 106 3.13 34.47 38.03
C LEU A 106 4.66 34.37 38.05
N GLN A 107 5.24 34.07 39.23
CA GLN A 107 6.69 33.91 39.41
C GLN A 107 7.11 32.47 39.71
N THR A 108 6.14 31.61 39.98
CA THR A 108 6.39 30.19 40.24
C THR A 108 6.01 29.36 39.00
N PRO A 109 6.80 28.34 38.65
CA PRO A 109 6.45 27.46 37.56
C PRO A 109 5.04 26.88 37.77
N THR A 110 4.16 27.12 36.81
CA THR A 110 2.74 26.72 36.94
C THR A 110 2.29 26.06 35.62
N TRP A 111 1.66 24.89 35.73
CA TRP A 111 1.05 24.22 34.60
C TRP A 111 -0.45 24.34 34.71
N LEU A 112 -1.10 24.83 33.68
CA LEU A 112 -2.54 24.96 33.58
C LEU A 112 -3.07 24.08 32.44
N PHE A 113 -3.83 23.06 32.83
CA PHE A 113 -4.46 22.13 31.92
C PHE A 113 -5.90 22.57 31.64
N LEU A 114 -6.21 22.85 30.37
CA LEU A 114 -7.58 23.07 29.88
C LEU A 114 -8.00 21.87 29.05
N ASP A 115 -8.87 21.02 29.58
CA ASP A 115 -9.30 19.82 28.90
C ASP A 115 -10.66 20.03 28.22
N ASP A 116 -10.76 19.60 26.96
CA ASP A 116 -11.91 19.74 26.05
C ASP A 116 -12.35 21.21 25.85
N PHE A 117 -11.38 22.09 25.62
CA PHE A 117 -11.60 23.52 25.36
C PHE A 117 -12.36 23.74 24.05
N CYS A 118 -13.33 24.69 24.05
CA CYS A 118 -14.08 25.09 22.86
C CYS A 118 -14.79 23.93 22.14
N ARG A 119 -15.55 23.12 22.85
CA ARG A 119 -16.39 22.10 22.23
C ARG A 119 -17.40 22.71 21.26
N VAL A 120 -17.99 23.85 21.63
CA VAL A 120 -18.85 24.67 20.77
C VAL A 120 -18.13 26.00 20.47
N PRO A 121 -18.02 26.40 19.19
CA PRO A 121 -17.39 27.65 18.81
C PRO A 121 -18.01 28.86 19.52
N ASN A 122 -17.19 29.66 20.19
CA ASN A 122 -17.60 30.89 20.84
C ASN A 122 -16.54 31.97 20.60
N PRO A 123 -16.81 32.99 19.73
CA PRO A 123 -15.84 34.02 19.38
C PRO A 123 -15.32 34.83 20.58
N GLU A 124 -16.20 35.11 21.58
CA GLU A 124 -15.79 35.85 22.77
C GLU A 124 -14.80 35.06 23.64
N LEU A 125 -15.05 33.74 23.75
CA LEU A 125 -14.17 32.85 24.48
C LEU A 125 -12.83 32.65 23.76
N ASP A 126 -12.87 32.49 22.44
CA ASP A 126 -11.66 32.35 21.62
C ASP A 126 -10.79 33.61 21.70
N LEU A 127 -11.39 34.83 21.66
CA LEU A 127 -10.70 36.10 21.82
C LEU A 127 -10.13 36.27 23.22
N LEU A 128 -10.87 35.82 24.25
CA LEU A 128 -10.39 35.84 25.61
C LEU A 128 -9.16 34.96 25.81
N LEU A 129 -9.17 33.75 25.25
CA LEU A 129 -8.03 32.84 25.25
C LEU A 129 -6.80 33.50 24.57
N ASP A 130 -7.00 34.08 23.40
CA ASP A 130 -5.91 34.74 22.66
C ASP A 130 -5.24 35.86 23.51
N ARG A 131 -6.05 36.69 24.18
CA ARG A 131 -5.55 37.69 25.12
C ARG A 131 -4.79 37.11 26.32
N MET A 132 -5.30 36.01 26.88
CA MET A 132 -4.63 35.33 27.98
C MET A 132 -3.26 34.76 27.55
N LEU A 133 -3.21 34.11 26.39
CA LEU A 133 -1.96 33.59 25.82
C LEU A 133 -0.95 34.70 25.55
N ALA A 134 -1.41 35.88 25.09
CA ALA A 134 -0.54 37.01 24.79
C ALA A 134 0.08 37.67 26.04
N VAL A 135 -0.64 37.68 27.15
CA VAL A 135 -0.25 38.45 28.37
C VAL A 135 0.39 37.55 29.43
N SER A 136 0.20 36.23 29.39
CA SER A 136 0.65 35.33 30.45
C SER A 136 2.17 35.31 30.65
N SER A 137 2.59 35.16 31.95
CA SER A 137 3.99 35.03 32.34
C SER A 137 4.68 33.83 31.67
N PRO A 138 6.01 33.93 31.38
CA PRO A 138 6.82 32.81 30.96
C PRO A 138 6.85 31.61 31.94
N MET A 139 6.50 31.86 33.21
CA MET A 139 6.39 30.79 34.20
C MET A 139 5.08 29.96 34.09
N LEU A 140 4.15 30.37 33.23
CA LEU A 140 2.89 29.63 33.02
C LEU A 140 3.00 28.82 31.73
N THR A 141 2.87 27.50 31.91
CA THR A 141 2.74 26.56 30.78
C THR A 141 1.28 26.18 30.56
N TRP A 142 0.77 26.43 29.37
CA TRP A 142 -0.59 26.11 28.98
C TRP A 142 -0.61 24.72 28.31
N TRP A 143 -1.49 23.86 28.80
CA TRP A 143 -1.75 22.53 28.24
C TRP A 143 -3.20 22.52 27.72
N LEU A 144 -3.37 22.65 26.40
CA LEU A 144 -4.67 22.83 25.77
C LEU A 144 -5.08 21.54 25.06
N GLY A 145 -6.14 20.88 25.55
CA GLY A 145 -6.82 19.79 24.84
C GLY A 145 -8.07 20.33 24.14
N ALA A 146 -8.14 20.30 22.82
CA ALA A 146 -9.27 20.83 22.07
C ALA A 146 -9.73 19.88 20.96
N ARG A 147 -11.03 19.95 20.59
CA ARG A 147 -11.56 19.19 19.43
C ARG A 147 -11.33 19.92 18.10
N ARG A 148 -11.20 21.22 18.16
CA ARG A 148 -10.87 22.12 17.05
C ARG A 148 -9.73 23.05 17.46
N ARG A 149 -9.03 23.58 16.49
CA ARG A 149 -8.03 24.63 16.74
C ARG A 149 -8.75 25.96 16.97
N PRO A 150 -8.70 26.55 18.19
CA PRO A 150 -9.29 27.86 18.43
C PRO A 150 -8.65 28.92 17.51
N PRO A 151 -9.38 29.96 17.06
CA PRO A 151 -8.83 31.01 16.20
C PRO A 151 -8.04 32.05 17.03
N CYS A 152 -6.86 31.65 17.52
CA CYS A 152 -5.91 32.52 18.21
C CYS A 152 -4.76 32.89 17.28
N ASN A 153 -3.92 33.86 17.70
CA ASN A 153 -2.73 34.25 16.94
C ASN A 153 -1.58 33.23 17.07
N TRP A 154 -1.83 32.00 16.60
CA TRP A 154 -0.87 30.91 16.59
C TRP A 154 0.42 31.20 15.81
N PRO A 155 0.38 31.92 14.66
CA PRO A 155 1.60 32.27 13.93
C PRO A 155 2.62 33.02 14.78
N ARG A 156 2.18 33.91 15.63
CA ARG A 156 3.06 34.63 16.55
C ARG A 156 3.75 33.69 17.53
N LEU A 157 2.98 32.80 18.16
CA LEU A 157 3.53 31.84 19.12
C LEU A 157 4.49 30.83 18.47
N LEU A 158 4.24 30.46 17.21
CA LEU A 158 5.16 29.62 16.42
C LEU A 158 6.47 30.34 16.09
N LEU A 159 6.42 31.62 15.71
CA LEU A 159 7.59 32.42 15.39
C LEU A 159 8.46 32.71 16.61
N ASP A 160 7.85 32.76 17.79
CA ASP A 160 8.52 32.99 19.08
C ASP A 160 8.98 31.70 19.77
N ASP A 161 8.86 30.52 19.09
CA ASP A 161 9.12 29.15 19.63
C ASP A 161 8.31 28.83 20.92
N GLU A 162 7.17 29.50 21.09
CA GLU A 162 6.32 29.38 22.26
C GLU A 162 5.19 28.35 22.13
N LEU A 163 4.98 27.79 20.93
CA LEU A 163 3.95 26.80 20.64
C LEU A 163 4.54 25.43 20.29
N TYR A 164 4.10 24.42 21.01
CA TYR A 164 4.25 23.01 20.60
C TYR A 164 2.87 22.47 20.24
N GLU A 165 2.67 22.07 18.98
CA GLU A 165 1.41 21.51 18.50
C GLU A 165 1.57 20.00 18.26
N CYS A 166 0.67 19.22 18.88
CA CYS A 166 0.56 17.78 18.64
C CYS A 166 -0.58 17.55 17.64
N GLU A 167 -0.24 17.07 16.45
CA GLU A 167 -1.21 16.79 15.39
C GLU A 167 -2.10 15.58 15.71
N SER A 168 -3.32 15.58 15.18
CA SER A 168 -4.30 14.51 15.39
C SER A 168 -3.80 13.14 14.88
N THR A 169 -3.05 13.12 13.77
CA THR A 169 -2.44 11.93 13.19
C THR A 169 -1.42 11.28 14.14
N SER A 170 -0.68 12.10 14.89
CA SER A 170 0.30 11.63 15.87
C SER A 170 -0.35 10.94 17.07
N LEU A 171 -1.61 11.26 17.38
CA LEU A 171 -2.36 10.64 18.49
C LEU A 171 -2.86 9.23 18.18
N ALA A 172 -2.88 8.81 16.91
CA ALA A 172 -3.26 7.46 16.53
C ALA A 172 -2.33 6.42 17.16
N PHE A 173 -2.87 5.27 17.59
CA PHE A 173 -2.06 4.14 18.03
C PHE A 173 -1.25 3.60 16.88
N THR A 174 0.01 3.26 17.15
CA THR A 174 0.86 2.51 16.21
C THR A 174 0.60 1.00 16.33
N PRO A 175 0.90 0.20 15.29
CA PRO A 175 0.80 -1.26 15.39
C PRO A 175 1.56 -1.85 16.58
N GLY A 176 2.77 -1.35 16.86
CA GLY A 176 3.59 -1.79 18.00
C GLY A 176 2.98 -1.48 19.36
N GLU A 177 2.33 -0.32 19.53
CA GLU A 177 1.62 0.02 20.76
C GLU A 177 0.40 -0.90 21.00
N VAL A 178 -0.34 -1.23 19.94
CA VAL A 178 -1.47 -2.18 20.02
C VAL A 178 -0.97 -3.60 20.26
N GLU A 179 0.14 -4.00 19.65
CA GLU A 179 0.77 -5.28 19.91
C GLU A 179 1.19 -5.44 21.37
N GLN A 180 1.79 -4.43 21.97
CA GLN A 180 2.13 -4.42 23.40
C GLN A 180 0.89 -4.62 24.30
N ILE A 181 -0.24 -4.01 23.96
CA ILE A 181 -1.50 -4.20 24.68
C ILE A 181 -2.01 -5.65 24.55
N LEU A 182 -1.84 -6.26 23.38
CA LEU A 182 -2.32 -7.60 23.07
C LEU A 182 -1.40 -8.73 23.58
N GLN A 183 -0.12 -8.44 23.79
CA GLN A 183 0.88 -9.42 24.21
C GLN A 183 0.47 -10.27 25.41
N PRO A 184 -0.14 -9.71 26.49
CA PRO A 184 -0.60 -10.51 27.64
C PRO A 184 -1.79 -11.44 27.33
N TRP A 185 -2.53 -11.21 26.23
CA TRP A 185 -3.79 -11.92 25.95
C TRP A 185 -3.65 -12.95 24.82
N VAL A 186 -2.87 -12.62 23.78
CA VAL A 186 -2.70 -13.44 22.58
C VAL A 186 -1.26 -13.35 22.04
N PRO A 187 -0.24 -13.79 22.79
CA PRO A 187 1.15 -13.57 22.46
C PRO A 187 1.55 -14.07 21.07
N GLU A 188 1.06 -15.25 20.64
CA GLU A 188 1.40 -15.84 19.34
C GLU A 188 0.78 -15.12 18.14
N GLN A 189 -0.27 -14.33 18.35
CA GLN A 189 -1.01 -13.65 17.28
C GLN A 189 -1.08 -12.12 17.47
N ALA A 190 -0.40 -11.59 18.48
CA ALA A 190 -0.50 -10.18 18.87
C ALA A 190 -0.23 -9.23 17.69
N SER A 191 0.83 -9.43 16.93
CA SER A 191 1.20 -8.60 15.79
C SER A 191 0.15 -8.65 14.67
N LYS A 192 -0.35 -9.85 14.33
CA LYS A 192 -1.39 -10.04 13.30
C LYS A 192 -2.72 -9.38 13.70
N VAL A 193 -3.11 -9.52 14.97
CA VAL A 193 -4.34 -8.91 15.49
C VAL A 193 -4.18 -7.40 15.59
N ALA A 194 -3.03 -6.90 16.04
CA ALA A 194 -2.72 -5.48 16.10
C ALA A 194 -2.83 -4.81 14.73
N SER A 195 -2.18 -5.39 13.72
CA SER A 195 -2.25 -4.89 12.33
C SER A 195 -3.68 -4.82 11.82
N ARG A 196 -4.51 -5.84 12.12
CA ARG A 196 -5.93 -5.86 11.75
C ARG A 196 -6.74 -4.78 12.46
N ILE A 197 -6.51 -4.58 13.76
CA ILE A 197 -7.20 -3.52 14.52
C ILE A 197 -6.84 -2.16 13.95
N ILE A 198 -5.55 -1.89 13.72
CA ILE A 198 -5.08 -0.63 13.14
C ILE A 198 -5.68 -0.40 11.76
N GLN A 199 -5.68 -1.42 10.91
CA GLN A 199 -6.27 -1.33 9.56
C GLN A 199 -7.74 -0.90 9.57
N ARG A 200 -8.52 -1.35 10.55
CA ARG A 200 -9.95 -1.05 10.65
C ARG A 200 -10.27 0.23 11.41
N THR A 201 -9.40 0.63 12.32
CA THR A 201 -9.64 1.79 13.20
C THR A 201 -8.81 3.02 12.81
N GLY A 202 -7.88 2.88 11.86
CA GLY A 202 -6.89 3.93 11.55
C GLY A 202 -6.01 4.28 12.75
N GLY A 203 -5.98 3.44 13.80
CA GLY A 203 -5.29 3.73 15.06
C GLY A 203 -6.06 4.69 15.98
N TRP A 204 -7.28 5.11 15.63
CA TRP A 204 -8.11 5.98 16.46
C TRP A 204 -8.37 5.36 17.84
N CYS A 205 -8.00 6.08 18.91
CA CYS A 205 -7.91 5.51 20.27
C CYS A 205 -9.21 4.89 20.76
N ALA A 206 -10.36 5.54 20.54
CA ALA A 206 -11.66 4.98 20.94
C ALA A 206 -11.98 3.73 20.13
N GLY A 207 -11.73 3.72 18.83
CA GLY A 207 -11.93 2.55 17.96
C GLY A 207 -11.07 1.36 18.37
N VAL A 208 -9.78 1.58 18.66
CA VAL A 208 -8.88 0.54 19.18
C VAL A 208 -9.40 0.00 20.52
N ARG A 209 -9.85 0.87 21.41
CA ARG A 209 -10.41 0.45 22.72
C ARG A 209 -11.69 -0.37 22.57
N ILE A 210 -12.61 0.05 21.71
CA ILE A 210 -13.83 -0.71 21.40
C ILE A 210 -13.47 -2.07 20.83
N ALA A 211 -12.52 -2.15 19.91
CA ALA A 211 -12.04 -3.41 19.36
C ALA A 211 -11.45 -4.34 20.42
N LEU A 212 -10.69 -3.79 21.38
CA LEU A 212 -10.09 -4.56 22.48
C LEU A 212 -11.11 -5.06 23.50
N LEU A 213 -12.23 -4.36 23.71
CA LEU A 213 -13.31 -4.79 24.62
C LEU A 213 -14.02 -6.06 24.11
N HIS A 214 -14.06 -6.29 22.80
CA HIS A 214 -14.73 -7.42 22.17
C HIS A 214 -13.78 -8.61 21.90
N LYS A 215 -13.08 -9.10 22.91
CA LYS A 215 -12.02 -10.12 22.88
C LYS A 215 -12.33 -11.41 22.09
N CYS A 216 -13.60 -11.77 21.89
CA CYS A 216 -14.00 -13.09 21.35
C CYS A 216 -13.96 -13.20 19.82
N ASP A 217 -13.83 -12.10 19.06
CA ASP A 217 -13.98 -12.11 17.59
C ASP A 217 -12.67 -11.86 16.79
N TRP A 218 -11.52 -11.80 17.44
CA TRP A 218 -10.25 -11.50 16.78
C TRP A 218 -9.79 -12.56 15.77
N SER A 219 -10.28 -13.81 15.88
CA SER A 219 -9.92 -14.90 14.97
C SER A 219 -10.73 -14.96 13.67
N ARG A 220 -11.88 -14.27 13.59
CA ARG A 220 -12.78 -14.32 12.44
C ARG A 220 -12.55 -13.15 11.49
N GLN A 221 -12.24 -13.46 10.23
CA GLN A 221 -11.90 -12.46 9.21
C GLN A 221 -13.09 -11.60 8.76
N ASP A 222 -14.31 -12.10 8.87
CA ASP A 222 -15.48 -11.53 8.18
C ASP A 222 -16.48 -10.79 9.10
N LYS A 223 -16.18 -10.65 10.40
CA LYS A 223 -17.07 -9.90 11.31
C LYS A 223 -16.53 -8.51 11.61
N PRO A 224 -17.42 -7.50 11.73
CA PRO A 224 -17.02 -6.16 12.16
C PRO A 224 -16.31 -6.19 13.52
N LEU A 225 -15.34 -5.30 13.71
CA LEU A 225 -14.61 -5.11 14.96
C LEU A 225 -15.58 -4.54 16.03
N GLY A 226 -16.08 -5.40 16.88
CA GLY A 226 -17.08 -5.04 17.87
C GLY A 226 -18.51 -5.17 17.32
N ARG A 227 -19.51 -5.01 18.19
CA ARG A 227 -20.87 -4.78 17.74
C ARG A 227 -20.91 -3.41 17.05
N ALA A 228 -21.42 -3.35 15.82
CA ALA A 228 -21.67 -2.10 15.12
C ALA A 228 -22.44 -1.12 16.04
N ASP A 229 -23.37 -1.66 16.82
CA ASP A 229 -24.16 -0.94 17.81
C ASP A 229 -23.30 -0.10 18.79
N THR A 230 -22.18 -0.63 19.33
CA THR A 230 -21.35 0.11 20.30
C THR A 230 -20.66 1.33 19.69
N LEU A 231 -20.26 1.24 18.42
CA LEU A 231 -19.64 2.37 17.74
C LEU A 231 -20.69 3.37 17.27
N LEU A 232 -21.85 2.90 16.86
CA LEU A 232 -23.01 3.75 16.54
C LEU A 232 -23.51 4.49 17.79
N ASP A 233 -23.65 3.78 18.93
CA ASP A 233 -23.99 4.41 20.23
C ASP A 233 -22.96 5.48 20.62
N TYR A 234 -21.68 5.22 20.38
CA TYR A 234 -20.63 6.21 20.63
C TYR A 234 -20.81 7.45 19.75
N LEU A 235 -21.10 7.28 18.46
CA LEU A 235 -21.36 8.40 17.54
C LEU A 235 -22.62 9.17 17.93
N GLU A 236 -23.69 8.47 18.32
CA GLU A 236 -24.93 9.11 18.82
C GLU A 236 -24.68 10.00 20.03
N HIS A 237 -23.91 9.50 21.01
CA HIS A 237 -23.67 10.24 22.25
C HIS A 237 -22.59 11.31 22.11
N GLU A 238 -21.50 11.07 21.39
CA GLU A 238 -20.37 12.00 21.35
C GLU A 238 -20.42 12.97 20.16
N LEU A 239 -21.10 12.62 19.07
CA LEU A 239 -21.18 13.43 17.87
C LEU A 239 -22.59 13.98 17.67
N PHE A 240 -23.59 13.14 17.44
CA PHE A 240 -24.93 13.58 17.02
C PHE A 240 -25.70 14.31 18.12
N SER A 241 -25.46 14.00 19.39
CA SER A 241 -26.10 14.73 20.50
C SER A 241 -25.75 16.23 20.53
N SER A 242 -24.69 16.64 19.88
CA SER A 242 -24.24 18.04 19.79
C SER A 242 -24.61 18.73 18.48
N LEU A 243 -25.21 18.00 17.51
CA LEU A 243 -25.61 18.51 16.21
C LEU A 243 -27.13 18.75 16.13
N THR A 244 -27.51 19.70 15.29
CA THR A 244 -28.92 19.82 14.91
C THR A 244 -29.32 18.64 14.02
N PRO A 245 -30.62 18.29 13.93
CA PRO A 245 -31.05 17.20 13.06
C PRO A 245 -30.59 17.34 11.61
N GLU A 246 -30.60 18.57 11.08
CA GLU A 246 -30.18 18.89 9.71
C GLU A 246 -28.67 18.64 9.52
N LEU A 247 -27.85 19.04 10.50
CA LEU A 247 -26.39 18.80 10.47
C LEU A 247 -26.06 17.32 10.64
N SER A 248 -26.83 16.59 11.45
CA SER A 248 -26.68 15.15 11.65
C SER A 248 -27.02 14.40 10.35
N GLU A 249 -28.09 14.78 9.65
CA GLU A 249 -28.43 14.23 8.34
C GLU A 249 -27.37 14.57 7.30
N ALA A 250 -26.94 15.83 7.23
CA ALA A 250 -25.86 16.24 6.32
C ALA A 250 -24.59 15.43 6.55
N TRP A 251 -24.18 15.24 7.81
CA TRP A 251 -23.01 14.41 8.13
C TRP A 251 -23.16 12.96 7.66
N ARG A 252 -24.35 12.35 7.88
CA ARG A 252 -24.64 10.98 7.42
C ARG A 252 -24.56 10.87 5.89
N VAL A 253 -25.13 11.83 5.16
CA VAL A 253 -25.03 11.89 3.71
C VAL A 253 -23.55 11.96 3.26
N LEU A 254 -22.77 12.86 3.87
CA LEU A 254 -21.36 13.04 3.54
C LEU A 254 -20.51 11.79 3.86
N ALA A 255 -20.89 11.03 4.89
CA ALA A 255 -20.20 9.79 5.25
C ALA A 255 -20.38 8.66 4.21
N HIS A 256 -21.41 8.72 3.39
CA HIS A 256 -21.65 7.78 2.28
C HIS A 256 -21.00 8.22 0.96
N LEU A 257 -20.44 9.43 0.90
CA LEU A 257 -19.73 9.91 -0.28
C LEU A 257 -18.24 9.51 -0.25
N PRO A 258 -17.63 9.24 -1.40
CA PRO A 258 -16.19 8.94 -1.47
C PRO A 258 -15.36 10.16 -1.08
N ARG A 259 -15.78 11.33 -1.53
CA ARG A 259 -15.21 12.64 -1.24
C ARG A 259 -16.24 13.72 -1.46
N PHE A 260 -16.04 14.89 -0.88
CA PHE A 260 -16.95 16.02 -1.04
C PHE A 260 -16.21 17.36 -0.92
N ASN A 261 -16.82 18.41 -1.44
CA ASN A 261 -16.35 19.79 -1.33
C ASN A 261 -17.55 20.73 -1.15
N ALA A 262 -17.31 22.01 -0.98
CA ALA A 262 -18.37 23.01 -0.78
C ALA A 262 -19.37 23.04 -1.94
N ARG A 263 -18.91 22.88 -3.20
CA ARG A 263 -19.78 22.89 -4.39
C ARG A 263 -20.72 21.68 -4.43
N LEU A 264 -20.22 20.49 -4.12
CA LEU A 264 -21.05 19.29 -4.01
C LEU A 264 -22.05 19.43 -2.85
N CYS A 265 -21.61 19.93 -1.70
CA CYS A 265 -22.50 20.18 -0.56
C CYS A 265 -23.63 21.16 -0.93
N ASP A 266 -23.34 22.25 -1.64
CA ASP A 266 -24.35 23.20 -2.13
C ASP A 266 -25.31 22.56 -3.13
N HIS A 267 -24.85 21.64 -3.97
CA HIS A 267 -25.72 20.88 -4.86
C HIS A 267 -26.67 19.93 -4.09
N LEU A 268 -26.17 19.30 -3.04
CA LEU A 268 -26.93 18.34 -2.24
C LEU A 268 -27.92 19.02 -1.31
N PHE A 269 -27.53 20.03 -0.57
CA PHE A 269 -28.29 20.61 0.53
C PHE A 269 -28.94 21.95 0.19
N GLY A 270 -28.53 22.61 -0.87
CA GLY A 270 -29.02 23.93 -1.31
C GLY A 270 -27.91 24.96 -1.44
N ALA A 271 -28.04 25.89 -2.36
CA ALA A 271 -27.04 26.90 -2.66
C ALA A 271 -26.72 27.77 -1.44
N GLY A 272 -25.45 27.73 -1.01
CA GLY A 272 -24.94 28.44 0.16
C GLY A 272 -25.18 27.72 1.50
N GLU A 273 -26.21 26.91 1.64
CA GLU A 273 -26.51 26.13 2.86
C GLU A 273 -25.51 24.98 3.02
N GLY A 274 -25.22 24.25 1.95
CA GLY A 274 -24.25 23.13 1.99
C GLY A 274 -22.86 23.57 2.39
N ALA A 275 -22.38 24.69 1.87
CA ALA A 275 -21.11 25.27 2.27
C ALA A 275 -21.12 25.74 3.74
N GLN A 276 -22.27 26.19 4.23
CA GLN A 276 -22.42 26.56 5.64
C GLN A 276 -22.41 25.32 6.55
N TYR A 277 -23.13 24.25 6.18
CA TYR A 277 -23.09 22.98 6.92
C TYR A 277 -21.69 22.42 7.00
N LEU A 278 -20.96 22.41 5.87
CA LEU A 278 -19.59 21.94 5.83
C LEU A 278 -18.66 22.72 6.77
N ARG A 279 -18.71 24.06 6.73
CA ARG A 279 -17.95 24.91 7.63
C ARG A 279 -18.31 24.66 9.11
N THR A 280 -19.58 24.48 9.41
CA THR A 280 -20.06 24.23 10.77
C THR A 280 -19.57 22.87 11.27
N LEU A 281 -19.69 21.81 10.47
CA LEU A 281 -19.20 20.48 10.81
C LEU A 281 -17.67 20.45 10.99
N GLN A 282 -16.92 21.18 10.17
CA GLN A 282 -15.48 21.35 10.36
C GLN A 282 -15.16 22.09 11.67
N ALA A 283 -15.87 23.19 11.93
CA ALA A 283 -15.69 23.96 13.15
C ALA A 283 -16.01 23.19 14.43
N LEU A 284 -16.92 22.22 14.36
CA LEU A 284 -17.27 21.32 15.46
C LEU A 284 -16.33 20.12 15.60
N GLY A 285 -15.38 19.92 14.69
CA GLY A 285 -14.44 18.79 14.70
C GLY A 285 -15.10 17.44 14.43
N CYS A 286 -16.08 17.40 13.49
CA CYS A 286 -16.90 16.25 13.19
C CYS A 286 -16.22 15.22 12.25
N PHE A 287 -14.95 14.90 12.49
CA PHE A 287 -14.20 13.86 11.76
C PHE A 287 -14.13 14.08 10.24
N ILE A 288 -14.00 15.34 9.85
CA ILE A 288 -13.78 15.73 8.45
C ILE A 288 -12.28 15.93 8.25
N GLU A 289 -11.74 15.23 7.29
CA GLU A 289 -10.31 15.21 6.95
C GLU A 289 -10.10 15.62 5.50
N PRO A 290 -8.94 16.19 5.15
CA PRO A 290 -8.56 16.37 3.75
C PRO A 290 -8.56 15.02 3.02
N TRP A 291 -9.00 15.00 1.76
CA TRP A 291 -8.89 13.84 0.90
C TRP A 291 -7.53 13.83 0.20
N GLY A 292 -6.62 12.94 0.64
CA GLY A 292 -5.23 12.92 0.18
C GLY A 292 -4.51 14.24 0.50
N ASP A 293 -3.75 14.75 -0.45
CA ASP A 293 -3.02 16.03 -0.33
C ASP A 293 -3.84 17.22 -0.87
N SER A 294 -5.13 17.03 -1.15
CA SER A 294 -6.02 18.07 -1.68
C SER A 294 -6.42 19.06 -0.60
N THR A 295 -6.39 20.36 -0.95
CA THR A 295 -6.92 21.44 -0.09
C THR A 295 -8.42 21.62 -0.23
N ASP A 296 -9.01 21.23 -1.36
CA ASP A 296 -10.41 21.49 -1.72
C ASP A 296 -11.33 20.32 -1.48
N TRP A 297 -10.79 19.07 -1.54
CA TRP A 297 -11.54 17.86 -1.33
C TRP A 297 -11.41 17.34 0.08
N LEU A 298 -12.52 16.91 0.65
CA LEU A 298 -12.65 16.43 2.01
C LEU A 298 -13.30 15.06 2.02
N GLN A 299 -13.12 14.33 3.11
CA GLN A 299 -13.76 13.04 3.38
C GLN A 299 -14.14 12.95 4.86
N ILE A 300 -15.10 12.10 5.18
CA ILE A 300 -15.30 11.67 6.56
C ILE A 300 -14.26 10.60 6.88
N PHE A 301 -13.78 10.62 8.11
CA PHE A 301 -12.80 9.63 8.63
C PHE A 301 -13.15 8.20 8.20
N THR A 302 -12.26 7.57 7.47
CA THR A 302 -12.49 6.31 6.75
C THR A 302 -13.10 5.18 7.60
N PRO A 303 -12.71 4.96 8.88
CA PRO A 303 -13.33 3.93 9.71
C PRO A 303 -14.84 4.08 9.89
N PHE A 304 -15.35 5.30 9.92
CA PHE A 304 -16.81 5.55 10.00
C PHE A 304 -17.52 5.30 8.68
N THR A 305 -16.92 5.70 7.56
CA THR A 305 -17.52 5.45 6.24
C THR A 305 -17.64 3.96 5.95
N GLN A 306 -16.65 3.16 6.39
CA GLN A 306 -16.70 1.70 6.24
C GLN A 306 -17.82 1.07 7.07
N LEU A 307 -18.02 1.54 8.29
CA LEU A 307 -19.08 1.05 9.17
C LEU A 307 -20.47 1.37 8.61
N LEU A 308 -20.69 2.60 8.15
CA LEU A 308 -21.99 3.06 7.66
C LEU A 308 -22.34 2.47 6.28
N ARG A 309 -21.37 2.13 5.45
CA ARG A 309 -21.60 1.47 4.16
C ARG A 309 -22.20 0.07 4.29
N ASP A 310 -21.93 -0.62 5.41
CA ASP A 310 -22.53 -1.93 5.69
C ASP A 310 -23.98 -1.83 6.19
N GLU A 311 -24.44 -0.64 6.52
CA GLU A 311 -25.81 -0.38 6.96
C GLU A 311 -26.72 -0.06 5.76
N GLN A 312 -27.80 -0.83 5.59
CA GLN A 312 -28.82 -0.51 4.58
C GLN A 312 -29.50 0.81 4.97
N TRP A 313 -29.29 1.84 4.16
CA TRP A 313 -29.91 3.14 4.36
C TRP A 313 -30.88 3.48 3.22
N PRO A 314 -32.16 3.00 3.29
CA PRO A 314 -33.14 3.19 2.20
C PRO A 314 -33.44 4.66 1.90
N ALA A 315 -33.41 5.52 2.91
CA ALA A 315 -33.60 6.97 2.76
C ALA A 315 -32.45 7.63 1.96
N GLY A 316 -31.30 6.99 1.86
CA GLY A 316 -30.11 7.50 1.17
C GLY A 316 -30.19 7.48 -0.35
N ARG A 317 -31.12 6.70 -0.96
CA ARG A 317 -31.21 6.56 -2.44
C ARG A 317 -31.37 7.89 -3.17
N SER A 318 -32.18 8.79 -2.64
CA SER A 318 -32.37 10.12 -3.23
C SER A 318 -31.11 10.97 -3.19
N TRP A 319 -30.33 10.86 -2.13
CA TRP A 319 -29.07 11.56 -1.96
C TRP A 319 -28.00 11.00 -2.91
N HIS A 320 -27.89 9.68 -3.03
CA HIS A 320 -27.00 9.01 -3.99
C HIS A 320 -27.33 9.38 -5.43
N ARG A 321 -28.62 9.48 -5.79
CA ARG A 321 -29.05 9.95 -7.12
C ARG A 321 -28.57 11.37 -7.39
N ARG A 322 -28.77 12.29 -6.45
CA ARG A 322 -28.31 13.69 -6.59
C ARG A 322 -26.78 13.78 -6.67
N ALA A 323 -26.08 13.02 -5.87
CA ALA A 323 -24.63 12.94 -5.93
C ALA A 323 -24.15 12.37 -7.29
N CYS A 324 -24.78 11.31 -7.80
CA CYS A 324 -24.51 10.77 -9.13
C CYS A 324 -24.66 11.84 -10.21
N GLN A 325 -25.75 12.59 -10.20
CA GLN A 325 -25.98 13.67 -11.16
C GLN A 325 -24.86 14.71 -11.14
N TRP A 326 -24.43 15.10 -9.93
CA TRP A 326 -23.35 16.07 -9.78
C TRP A 326 -22.00 15.52 -10.30
N PHE A 327 -21.63 14.29 -9.94
CA PHE A 327 -20.40 13.67 -10.42
C PHE A 327 -20.38 13.51 -11.94
N CYS A 328 -21.53 13.21 -12.54
CA CYS A 328 -21.67 13.18 -14.01
C CYS A 328 -21.43 14.56 -14.64
N THR A 329 -21.89 15.66 -14.03
CA THR A 329 -21.63 17.02 -14.54
C THR A 329 -20.15 17.41 -14.45
N GLU A 330 -19.45 16.93 -13.45
CA GLU A 330 -17.99 17.13 -13.28
C GLU A 330 -17.15 16.09 -14.04
N GLN A 331 -17.78 15.18 -14.80
CA GLN A 331 -17.12 14.09 -15.56
C GLN A 331 -16.34 13.09 -14.70
N ASP A 332 -16.67 13.00 -13.41
CA ASP A 332 -16.15 11.98 -12.52
C ASP A 332 -17.04 10.71 -12.64
N TRP A 333 -16.81 9.97 -13.72
CA TRP A 333 -17.63 8.82 -14.10
C TRP A 333 -17.58 7.70 -13.08
N LYS A 334 -16.45 7.53 -12.39
CA LYS A 334 -16.27 6.52 -11.36
C LYS A 334 -17.13 6.82 -10.13
N SER A 335 -17.00 8.01 -9.56
CA SER A 335 -17.82 8.40 -8.41
C SER A 335 -19.30 8.41 -8.79
N GLY A 336 -19.65 8.86 -10.00
CA GLY A 336 -21.00 8.76 -10.54
C GLY A 336 -21.51 7.32 -10.59
N PHE A 337 -20.69 6.38 -11.09
CA PHE A 337 -21.03 4.96 -11.16
C PHE A 337 -21.24 4.35 -9.76
N GLU A 338 -20.37 4.62 -8.81
CA GLU A 338 -20.51 4.15 -7.42
C GLU A 338 -21.81 4.67 -6.80
N GLN A 339 -22.13 5.95 -7.03
CA GLN A 339 -23.34 6.55 -6.50
C GLN A 339 -24.61 6.02 -7.19
N ALA A 340 -24.56 5.72 -8.49
CA ALA A 340 -25.66 5.08 -9.21
C ALA A 340 -25.96 3.67 -8.66
N LEU A 341 -24.91 2.89 -8.34
CA LEU A 341 -25.06 1.57 -7.71
C LEU A 341 -25.71 1.67 -6.32
N LEU A 342 -25.30 2.65 -5.51
CA LEU A 342 -25.87 2.88 -4.19
C LEU A 342 -27.32 3.41 -4.26
N ALA A 343 -27.67 4.11 -5.35
CA ALA A 343 -29.03 4.53 -5.62
C ALA A 343 -29.92 3.40 -6.18
N GLU A 344 -29.33 2.22 -6.46
CA GLU A 344 -29.97 1.09 -7.16
C GLU A 344 -30.48 1.45 -8.58
N GLU A 345 -29.84 2.44 -9.21
CA GLU A 345 -30.12 2.85 -10.60
C GLU A 345 -29.20 2.13 -11.58
N TYR A 346 -29.43 0.86 -11.77
CA TYR A 346 -28.52 -0.03 -12.52
C TYR A 346 -28.40 0.33 -14.00
N GLU A 347 -29.48 0.81 -14.63
CA GLU A 347 -29.43 1.27 -16.02
C GLU A 347 -28.54 2.50 -16.18
N VAL A 348 -28.62 3.45 -15.23
CA VAL A 348 -27.73 4.61 -15.19
C VAL A 348 -26.29 4.15 -14.95
N ALA A 349 -26.07 3.27 -13.99
CA ALA A 349 -24.73 2.73 -13.70
C ALA A 349 -24.12 2.10 -14.95
N VAL A 350 -24.86 1.25 -15.68
CA VAL A 350 -24.38 0.62 -16.93
C VAL A 350 -24.13 1.68 -18.02
N SER A 351 -24.98 2.70 -18.13
CA SER A 351 -24.76 3.78 -19.10
C SER A 351 -23.45 4.54 -18.85
N LEU A 352 -23.06 4.73 -17.59
CA LEU A 352 -21.80 5.39 -17.21
C LEU A 352 -20.57 4.55 -17.58
N LEU A 353 -20.68 3.23 -17.65
CA LEU A 353 -19.58 2.35 -18.07
C LEU A 353 -19.13 2.58 -19.52
N GLN A 354 -19.92 3.29 -20.34
CA GLN A 354 -19.47 3.70 -21.68
C GLN A 354 -18.27 4.67 -21.64
N HIS A 355 -18.09 5.36 -20.52
CA HIS A 355 -16.95 6.25 -20.30
C HIS A 355 -15.74 5.56 -19.67
N PHE A 356 -15.87 4.27 -19.30
CA PHE A 356 -14.79 3.54 -18.69
C PHE A 356 -13.84 2.98 -19.76
N SER A 357 -12.55 3.09 -19.47
CA SER A 357 -11.46 2.41 -20.19
C SER A 357 -10.90 1.27 -19.33
N PHE A 358 -9.98 0.49 -19.89
CA PHE A 358 -9.27 -0.54 -19.12
C PHE A 358 -8.41 0.03 -17.98
N GLU A 359 -8.06 1.31 -18.02
CA GLU A 359 -7.32 1.99 -16.98
C GLU A 359 -8.07 2.00 -15.65
N HIS A 360 -9.39 2.20 -15.69
CA HIS A 360 -10.27 2.19 -14.53
C HIS A 360 -10.29 0.84 -13.77
N LEU A 361 -9.90 -0.26 -14.43
CA LEU A 361 -9.75 -1.56 -13.75
C LEU A 361 -8.62 -1.59 -12.71
N PHE A 362 -7.71 -0.63 -12.76
CA PHE A 362 -6.64 -0.47 -11.78
C PHE A 362 -7.02 0.46 -10.62
N GLU A 363 -8.24 0.95 -10.57
CA GLU A 363 -8.76 1.69 -9.43
C GLU A 363 -9.30 0.74 -8.35
N GLU A 364 -9.28 1.17 -7.08
CA GLU A 364 -9.29 0.28 -5.90
C GLU A 364 -10.42 -0.77 -5.90
N GLN A 365 -11.65 -0.43 -6.24
CA GLN A 365 -12.80 -1.34 -6.14
C GLN A 365 -13.54 -1.58 -7.47
N THR A 366 -13.08 -0.97 -8.55
CA THR A 366 -13.80 -1.01 -9.83
C THR A 366 -14.09 -2.43 -10.30
N VAL A 367 -13.09 -3.32 -10.27
CA VAL A 367 -13.28 -4.73 -10.67
C VAL A 367 -14.35 -5.41 -9.79
N VAL A 368 -14.31 -5.19 -8.49
CA VAL A 368 -15.26 -5.80 -7.54
C VAL A 368 -16.69 -5.33 -7.82
N LEU A 369 -16.86 -4.02 -8.05
CA LEU A 369 -18.16 -3.42 -8.32
C LEU A 369 -18.71 -3.87 -9.68
N LEU A 370 -17.88 -3.93 -10.71
CA LEU A 370 -18.27 -4.43 -12.04
C LEU A 370 -18.72 -5.89 -11.99
N LEU A 371 -17.99 -6.74 -11.30
CA LEU A 371 -18.33 -8.16 -11.17
C LEU A 371 -19.60 -8.36 -10.35
N ARG A 372 -19.78 -7.59 -9.26
CA ARG A 372 -21.02 -7.60 -8.48
C ARG A 372 -22.23 -7.16 -9.31
N LEU A 373 -22.10 -6.07 -10.08
CA LEU A 373 -23.15 -5.60 -10.97
C LEU A 373 -23.52 -6.67 -12.00
N HIS A 374 -22.54 -7.29 -12.63
CA HIS A 374 -22.75 -8.35 -13.61
C HIS A 374 -23.45 -9.58 -13.01
N GLU A 375 -23.04 -10.02 -11.81
CA GLU A 375 -23.66 -11.14 -11.10
C GLU A 375 -25.10 -10.83 -10.66
N GLN A 376 -25.40 -9.60 -10.27
CA GLN A 376 -26.72 -9.20 -9.75
C GLN A 376 -27.73 -8.90 -10.87
N GLN A 377 -27.29 -8.26 -11.96
CA GLN A 377 -28.18 -7.76 -13.00
C GLN A 377 -28.23 -8.64 -14.25
N GLY A 378 -27.31 -9.61 -14.34
CA GLY A 378 -27.25 -10.56 -15.45
C GLY A 378 -26.68 -9.98 -16.75
N GLU A 379 -26.66 -10.83 -17.78
CA GLU A 379 -26.02 -10.56 -19.07
C GLU A 379 -26.77 -9.54 -19.92
N GLU A 380 -28.11 -9.53 -19.88
CA GLU A 380 -28.94 -8.63 -20.72
C GLU A 380 -28.59 -7.16 -20.53
N LEU A 381 -28.41 -6.72 -19.28
CA LEU A 381 -28.08 -5.34 -18.99
C LEU A 381 -26.58 -5.06 -19.16
N THR A 382 -25.71 -5.96 -18.66
CA THR A 382 -24.28 -5.70 -18.54
C THR A 382 -23.47 -6.01 -19.81
N LEU A 383 -24.05 -6.76 -20.76
CA LEU A 383 -23.41 -7.11 -22.03
C LEU A 383 -24.09 -6.46 -23.25
N GLY A 384 -24.84 -5.39 -23.06
CA GLY A 384 -25.61 -4.70 -24.10
C GLY A 384 -24.81 -4.01 -25.22
N SER A 385 -23.47 -3.96 -25.13
CA SER A 385 -22.61 -3.41 -26.17
C SER A 385 -21.25 -4.11 -26.25
N PRO A 386 -20.55 -4.10 -27.38
CA PRO A 386 -19.21 -4.67 -27.51
C PRO A 386 -18.18 -4.08 -26.52
N GLN A 387 -18.34 -2.81 -26.15
CA GLN A 387 -17.48 -2.14 -25.18
C GLN A 387 -17.70 -2.69 -23.77
N LEU A 388 -18.96 -2.86 -23.38
CA LEU A 388 -19.33 -3.44 -22.07
C LEU A 388 -18.83 -4.88 -21.98
N VAL A 389 -19.03 -5.69 -23.03
CA VAL A 389 -18.47 -7.05 -23.07
C VAL A 389 -16.96 -7.04 -22.88
N GLY A 390 -16.26 -6.11 -23.54
CA GLY A 390 -14.80 -5.96 -23.40
C GLY A 390 -14.38 -5.63 -21.97
N LEU A 391 -15.08 -4.68 -21.32
CA LEU A 391 -14.79 -4.22 -19.96
C LEU A 391 -15.08 -5.32 -18.93
N ILE A 392 -16.23 -5.99 -19.01
CA ILE A 392 -16.61 -7.08 -18.11
C ILE A 392 -15.66 -8.28 -18.29
N THR A 393 -15.36 -8.64 -19.54
CA THR A 393 -14.38 -9.70 -19.82
C THR A 393 -13.01 -9.38 -19.22
N ALA A 394 -12.52 -8.15 -19.38
CA ALA A 394 -11.25 -7.75 -18.81
C ALA A 394 -11.26 -7.80 -17.27
N ALA A 395 -12.36 -7.41 -16.62
CA ALA A 395 -12.54 -7.54 -15.17
C ALA A 395 -12.53 -9.01 -14.73
N LEU A 396 -13.20 -9.91 -15.46
CA LEU A 396 -13.20 -11.35 -15.20
C LEU A 396 -11.80 -11.97 -15.36
N LEU A 397 -11.06 -11.58 -16.40
CA LEU A 397 -9.67 -12.03 -16.62
C LEU A 397 -8.73 -11.52 -15.53
N PHE A 398 -8.95 -10.29 -15.06
CA PHE A 398 -8.21 -9.70 -13.95
C PHE A 398 -8.41 -10.51 -12.66
N ALA A 399 -9.66 -10.85 -12.36
CA ALA A 399 -10.04 -11.65 -11.19
C ALA A 399 -9.70 -13.15 -11.32
N GLY A 400 -9.38 -13.64 -12.54
CA GLY A 400 -9.04 -15.05 -12.79
C GLY A 400 -10.26 -15.96 -13.04
N ARG A 401 -11.43 -15.40 -13.36
CA ARG A 401 -12.68 -16.12 -13.62
C ARG A 401 -12.80 -16.52 -15.10
N PHE A 402 -12.03 -17.49 -15.53
CA PHE A 402 -11.82 -17.81 -16.96
C PHE A 402 -13.05 -18.43 -17.65
N GLU A 403 -13.84 -19.21 -16.93
CA GLU A 403 -15.07 -19.81 -17.51
C GLU A 403 -16.10 -18.74 -17.86
N GLN A 404 -16.33 -17.81 -16.93
CA GLN A 404 -17.22 -16.66 -17.17
C GLN A 404 -16.67 -15.73 -18.26
N ALA A 405 -15.35 -15.48 -18.28
CA ALA A 405 -14.72 -14.72 -19.36
C ALA A 405 -14.93 -15.37 -20.73
N THR A 406 -14.86 -16.69 -20.81
CA THR A 406 -15.11 -17.43 -22.06
C THR A 406 -16.55 -17.22 -22.55
N ALA A 407 -17.53 -17.28 -21.66
CA ALA A 407 -18.93 -17.03 -21.99
C ALA A 407 -19.13 -15.57 -22.48
N CYS A 408 -18.56 -14.59 -21.75
CA CYS A 408 -18.64 -13.18 -22.17
C CYS A 408 -17.98 -12.92 -23.53
N ILE A 409 -16.82 -13.53 -23.82
CA ILE A 409 -16.17 -13.39 -25.12
C ILE A 409 -17.05 -13.96 -26.25
N ALA A 410 -17.70 -15.10 -26.01
CA ALA A 410 -18.61 -15.71 -26.96
C ALA A 410 -19.82 -14.79 -27.25
N HIS A 411 -20.24 -14.00 -26.27
CA HIS A 411 -21.35 -13.04 -26.44
C HIS A 411 -21.08 -11.98 -27.51
N LEU A 412 -19.81 -11.65 -27.83
CA LEU A 412 -19.48 -10.74 -28.93
C LEU A 412 -20.03 -11.19 -30.29
N ALA A 413 -20.30 -12.48 -30.47
CA ALA A 413 -20.93 -12.99 -31.69
C ALA A 413 -22.34 -12.44 -31.94
N HIS A 414 -23.08 -12.04 -30.90
CA HIS A 414 -24.42 -11.46 -31.02
C HIS A 414 -24.43 -10.08 -31.71
N PHE A 415 -23.27 -9.41 -31.74
CA PHE A 415 -23.13 -8.11 -32.41
C PHE A 415 -22.68 -8.20 -33.87
N THR A 416 -22.78 -9.38 -34.47
CA THR A 416 -22.47 -9.59 -35.90
C THR A 416 -23.75 -9.86 -36.70
N PRO A 417 -23.90 -9.33 -37.96
CA PRO A 417 -22.96 -8.45 -38.64
C PRO A 417 -23.00 -6.98 -38.16
N GLN A 418 -21.88 -6.28 -38.29
CA GLN A 418 -21.80 -4.84 -38.01
C GLN A 418 -22.27 -4.02 -39.25
N PRO A 419 -22.74 -2.77 -39.04
CA PRO A 419 -23.21 -1.88 -40.13
C PRO A 419 -22.14 -1.57 -41.18
N SER A 420 -20.85 -1.64 -40.83
CA SER A 420 -19.77 -1.38 -41.77
C SER A 420 -18.65 -2.43 -41.67
N ALA A 421 -17.90 -2.63 -42.75
CA ALA A 421 -16.75 -3.53 -42.79
C ALA A 421 -15.63 -3.08 -41.82
N VAL A 422 -15.50 -1.77 -41.57
CA VAL A 422 -14.54 -1.21 -40.62
C VAL A 422 -14.92 -1.62 -39.19
N LEU A 423 -16.16 -1.38 -38.80
CA LEU A 423 -16.67 -1.76 -37.47
C LEU A 423 -16.60 -3.27 -37.24
N GLN A 424 -16.90 -4.06 -38.30
CA GLN A 424 -16.78 -5.52 -38.24
C GLN A 424 -15.35 -5.96 -37.98
N ARG A 425 -14.37 -5.35 -38.68
CA ARG A 425 -12.95 -5.62 -38.45
C ARG A 425 -12.50 -5.26 -37.06
N GLN A 426 -12.94 -4.10 -36.54
CA GLN A 426 -12.63 -3.67 -35.17
C GLN A 426 -13.21 -4.61 -34.12
N LEU A 427 -14.45 -5.08 -34.31
CA LEU A 427 -15.08 -6.05 -33.42
C LEU A 427 -14.29 -7.37 -33.38
N ILE A 428 -13.87 -7.87 -34.53
CA ILE A 428 -13.05 -9.10 -34.64
C ILE A 428 -11.69 -8.88 -33.95
N ALA A 429 -11.04 -7.74 -34.18
CA ALA A 429 -9.75 -7.44 -33.54
C ALA A 429 -9.84 -7.36 -32.01
N ARG A 430 -10.92 -6.76 -31.47
CA ARG A 430 -11.19 -6.75 -30.02
C ARG A 430 -11.43 -8.15 -29.49
N TRP A 431 -12.21 -8.96 -30.18
CA TRP A 431 -12.40 -10.37 -29.85
C TRP A 431 -11.06 -11.13 -29.81
N GLN A 432 -10.21 -10.95 -30.84
CA GLN A 432 -8.89 -11.57 -30.88
C GLN A 432 -8.01 -11.14 -29.71
N ALA A 433 -8.00 -9.87 -29.33
CA ALA A 433 -7.23 -9.37 -28.20
C ALA A 433 -7.68 -10.02 -26.87
N LEU A 434 -9.00 -10.09 -26.62
CA LEU A 434 -9.55 -10.72 -25.40
C LEU A 434 -9.31 -12.23 -25.40
N GLN A 435 -9.53 -12.89 -26.52
CA GLN A 435 -9.27 -14.32 -26.69
C GLN A 435 -7.78 -14.64 -26.51
N GLY A 436 -6.89 -13.78 -27.02
CA GLY A 436 -5.47 -13.87 -26.81
C GLY A 436 -5.10 -13.86 -25.32
N TRP A 437 -5.67 -12.95 -24.52
CA TRP A 437 -5.45 -12.89 -23.08
C TRP A 437 -6.01 -14.10 -22.34
N LEU A 438 -7.21 -14.56 -22.71
CA LEU A 438 -7.79 -15.77 -22.11
C LEU A 438 -6.88 -17.00 -22.33
N LEU A 439 -6.45 -17.21 -23.58
CA LEU A 439 -5.58 -18.31 -23.94
C LEU A 439 -4.19 -18.20 -23.27
N HIS A 440 -3.65 -16.97 -23.17
CA HIS A 440 -2.41 -16.70 -22.45
C HIS A 440 -2.52 -17.12 -20.97
N LEU A 441 -3.57 -16.72 -20.31
CA LEU A 441 -3.81 -17.06 -18.89
C LEU A 441 -4.12 -18.56 -18.68
N GLN A 442 -4.62 -19.24 -19.72
CA GLN A 442 -4.82 -20.68 -19.72
C GLN A 442 -3.55 -21.49 -20.08
N GLY A 443 -2.43 -20.83 -20.41
CA GLY A 443 -1.18 -21.46 -20.80
C GLY A 443 -1.13 -21.97 -22.26
N ARG A 444 -2.08 -21.56 -23.13
CA ARG A 444 -2.11 -21.91 -24.57
C ARG A 444 -1.36 -20.87 -25.38
N MET A 445 -0.03 -20.85 -25.26
CA MET A 445 0.80 -19.74 -25.70
C MET A 445 0.82 -19.54 -27.22
N GLU A 446 0.90 -20.59 -28.03
CA GLU A 446 0.98 -20.45 -29.50
C GLU A 446 -0.32 -19.88 -30.08
N ALA A 447 -1.47 -20.42 -29.66
CA ALA A 447 -2.75 -19.86 -30.09
C ALA A 447 -2.96 -18.42 -29.61
N SER A 448 -2.55 -18.13 -28.39
CA SER A 448 -2.59 -16.77 -27.84
C SER A 448 -1.74 -15.80 -28.63
N ARG A 449 -0.51 -16.20 -29.00
CA ARG A 449 0.40 -15.37 -29.81
C ARG A 449 -0.21 -15.03 -31.16
N ALA A 450 -0.78 -16.01 -31.86
CA ALA A 450 -1.45 -15.78 -33.12
C ALA A 450 -2.57 -14.74 -32.98
N HIS A 451 -3.43 -14.88 -31.96
CA HIS A 451 -4.49 -13.92 -31.71
C HIS A 451 -3.99 -12.51 -31.40
N PHE A 452 -2.91 -12.37 -30.59
CA PHE A 452 -2.34 -11.03 -30.33
C PHE A 452 -1.75 -10.37 -31.57
N LEU A 453 -1.04 -11.13 -32.43
CA LEU A 453 -0.48 -10.60 -33.65
C LEU A 453 -1.57 -10.18 -34.66
N ASP A 454 -2.60 -11.03 -34.83
CA ASP A 454 -3.76 -10.71 -35.67
C ASP A 454 -4.49 -9.47 -35.15
N ALA A 455 -4.71 -9.39 -33.81
CA ALA A 455 -5.32 -8.20 -33.21
C ALA A 455 -4.50 -6.93 -33.48
N LEU A 456 -3.17 -6.97 -33.27
CA LEU A 456 -2.29 -5.82 -33.50
C LEU A 456 -2.30 -5.33 -34.93
N SER A 457 -2.42 -6.26 -35.89
CA SER A 457 -2.47 -5.94 -37.34
C SER A 457 -3.78 -5.26 -37.76
N ALA A 458 -4.88 -5.49 -36.99
CA ALA A 458 -6.22 -5.07 -37.35
C ALA A 458 -6.77 -3.92 -36.46
N LEU A 459 -6.20 -3.70 -35.27
CA LEU A 459 -6.62 -2.62 -34.36
C LEU A 459 -6.16 -1.25 -34.87
N ASP A 460 -7.08 -0.28 -34.89
CA ASP A 460 -6.76 1.11 -35.18
C ASP A 460 -5.80 1.71 -34.15
N PRO A 461 -4.97 2.69 -34.52
CA PRO A 461 -4.10 3.43 -33.60
C PRO A 461 -4.85 4.06 -32.42
N GLU A 462 -6.10 4.47 -32.64
CA GLU A 462 -6.97 5.04 -31.58
C GLU A 462 -7.34 4.02 -30.50
N CYS A 463 -7.33 2.73 -30.84
CA CYS A 463 -7.54 1.64 -29.88
C CYS A 463 -6.25 1.32 -29.09
N TRP A 464 -5.53 2.35 -28.69
CA TRP A 464 -4.19 2.24 -28.08
C TRP A 464 -4.13 1.35 -26.84
N THR A 465 -5.16 1.34 -25.98
CA THR A 465 -5.20 0.47 -24.79
C THR A 465 -5.23 -1.00 -25.15
N ALA A 466 -6.04 -1.39 -26.15
CA ALA A 466 -6.07 -2.77 -26.62
C ALA A 466 -4.75 -3.19 -27.29
N ARG A 467 -4.13 -2.30 -28.07
CA ARG A 467 -2.81 -2.52 -28.67
C ARG A 467 -1.73 -2.71 -27.59
N LEU A 468 -1.72 -1.83 -26.58
CA LEU A 468 -0.79 -1.89 -25.47
C LEU A 468 -0.93 -3.20 -24.68
N MET A 469 -2.17 -3.63 -24.42
CA MET A 469 -2.41 -4.90 -23.75
C MET A 469 -1.95 -6.12 -24.57
N CYS A 470 -2.09 -6.10 -25.90
CA CYS A 470 -1.54 -7.14 -26.77
C CYS A 470 0.00 -7.17 -26.71
N LEU A 471 0.65 -6.00 -26.73
CA LEU A 471 2.11 -5.87 -26.60
C LEU A 471 2.60 -6.38 -25.25
N SER A 472 1.90 -6.07 -24.15
CA SER A 472 2.18 -6.63 -22.82
C SER A 472 2.05 -8.16 -22.83
N GLY A 473 0.99 -8.70 -23.45
CA GLY A 473 0.81 -10.15 -23.59
C GLY A 473 1.97 -10.81 -24.34
N LEU A 474 2.40 -10.23 -25.45
CA LEU A 474 3.56 -10.70 -26.21
C LEU A 474 4.87 -10.57 -25.43
N THR A 475 5.05 -9.49 -24.67
CA THR A 475 6.20 -9.30 -23.77
C THR A 475 6.25 -10.41 -22.73
N GLN A 476 5.14 -10.69 -22.05
CA GLN A 476 5.07 -11.74 -21.03
C GLN A 476 5.33 -13.13 -21.64
N GLN A 477 4.82 -13.41 -22.84
CA GLN A 477 5.11 -14.67 -23.54
C GLN A 477 6.58 -14.82 -23.92
N ALA A 478 7.19 -13.77 -24.39
CA ALA A 478 8.62 -13.78 -24.74
C ALA A 478 9.50 -13.97 -23.49
N LEU A 479 9.12 -13.32 -22.36
CA LEU A 479 9.79 -13.54 -21.07
C LEU A 479 9.68 -15.00 -20.61
N LEU A 480 8.50 -15.64 -20.78
CA LEU A 480 8.27 -17.05 -20.42
C LEU A 480 9.11 -18.03 -21.24
N ARG A 481 9.41 -17.69 -22.47
CA ARG A 481 10.23 -18.50 -23.37
C ARG A 481 11.73 -18.24 -23.22
N GLY A 482 12.11 -17.24 -22.43
CA GLY A 482 13.49 -16.77 -22.33
C GLY A 482 13.94 -15.96 -23.56
N GLU A 483 13.02 -15.55 -24.45
CA GLU A 483 13.29 -14.70 -25.63
C GLU A 483 13.47 -13.24 -25.19
N LEU A 484 14.51 -12.96 -24.40
CA LEU A 484 14.62 -11.68 -23.68
C LEU A 484 14.77 -10.47 -24.59
N ASP A 485 15.38 -10.61 -25.77
CA ASP A 485 15.54 -9.51 -26.72
C ASP A 485 14.20 -9.16 -27.39
N VAL A 486 13.38 -10.18 -27.70
CA VAL A 486 12.02 -10.01 -28.23
C VAL A 486 11.11 -9.37 -27.18
N ALA A 487 11.21 -9.83 -25.92
CA ALA A 487 10.49 -9.24 -24.80
C ALA A 487 10.82 -7.76 -24.63
N GLN A 488 12.08 -7.38 -24.72
CA GLN A 488 12.52 -6.00 -24.65
C GLN A 488 11.96 -5.14 -25.79
N ALA A 489 11.94 -5.68 -27.00
CA ALA A 489 11.41 -4.96 -28.16
C ALA A 489 9.92 -4.62 -28.00
N HIS A 490 9.09 -5.63 -27.65
CA HIS A 490 7.66 -5.43 -27.40
C HIS A 490 7.38 -4.51 -26.22
N ASN A 491 8.13 -4.67 -25.13
CA ASN A 491 7.96 -3.82 -23.95
C ASN A 491 8.34 -2.36 -24.25
N ARG A 492 9.39 -2.13 -25.02
CA ARG A 492 9.78 -0.77 -25.44
C ARG A 492 8.68 -0.11 -26.29
N GLU A 493 8.10 -0.83 -27.23
CA GLU A 493 6.98 -0.31 -28.04
C GLU A 493 5.78 0.03 -27.16
N ALA A 494 5.43 -0.86 -26.21
CA ALA A 494 4.35 -0.64 -25.27
C ALA A 494 4.60 0.58 -24.36
N LEU A 495 5.82 0.74 -23.83
CA LEU A 495 6.21 1.91 -23.03
C LEU A 495 6.13 3.22 -23.82
N CYS A 496 6.61 3.22 -25.07
CA CYS A 496 6.50 4.40 -25.93
C CYS A 496 5.02 4.78 -26.15
N LEU A 497 4.15 3.79 -26.37
CA LEU A 497 2.72 4.01 -26.55
C LEU A 497 2.05 4.56 -25.28
N ALA A 498 2.30 3.96 -24.11
CA ALA A 498 1.76 4.44 -22.83
C ALA A 498 2.18 5.89 -22.53
N ARG A 499 3.46 6.21 -22.77
CA ARG A 499 4.02 7.57 -22.58
C ARG A 499 3.45 8.59 -23.56
N ALA A 500 3.27 8.20 -24.82
CA ALA A 500 2.67 9.08 -25.84
C ALA A 500 1.22 9.47 -25.47
N GLN A 501 0.50 8.58 -24.79
CA GLN A 501 -0.86 8.81 -24.29
C GLN A 501 -0.91 9.47 -22.91
N GLY A 502 0.22 9.65 -22.24
CA GLY A 502 0.30 10.27 -20.91
C GLY A 502 -0.28 9.44 -19.78
N SER A 503 -0.51 8.12 -19.98
CA SER A 503 -1.07 7.25 -18.95
C SER A 503 0.03 6.69 -18.04
N LEU A 504 0.10 7.21 -16.83
CA LEU A 504 1.04 6.75 -15.81
C LEU A 504 0.69 5.33 -15.31
N VAL A 505 -0.59 4.98 -15.29
CA VAL A 505 -1.05 3.64 -14.89
C VAL A 505 -0.53 2.57 -15.85
N PHE A 506 -0.70 2.78 -17.15
CA PHE A 506 -0.19 1.84 -18.14
C PHE A 506 1.34 1.88 -18.25
N GLU A 507 1.97 3.05 -18.08
CA GLU A 507 3.43 3.12 -17.93
C GLU A 507 3.90 2.23 -16.77
N GLY A 508 3.28 2.35 -15.59
CA GLY A 508 3.59 1.51 -14.43
C GLY A 508 3.37 0.02 -14.66
N LEU A 509 2.34 -0.35 -15.42
CA LEU A 509 2.10 -1.75 -15.78
C LEU A 509 3.21 -2.30 -16.69
N MET A 510 3.66 -1.52 -17.68
CA MET A 510 4.76 -1.91 -18.57
C MET A 510 6.11 -1.93 -17.85
N GLU A 511 6.32 -1.05 -16.88
CA GLU A 511 7.52 -1.06 -16.05
C GLU A 511 7.60 -2.28 -15.10
N LEU A 512 6.46 -2.91 -14.76
CA LEU A 512 6.46 -4.21 -14.10
C LEU A 512 7.03 -5.32 -15.00
N ASP A 513 6.66 -5.35 -16.28
CA ASP A 513 7.19 -6.30 -17.25
C ASP A 513 8.70 -6.01 -17.51
N HIS A 514 9.09 -4.74 -17.55
CA HIS A 514 10.50 -4.32 -17.66
C HIS A 514 11.33 -4.73 -16.44
N ALA A 515 10.80 -4.54 -15.24
CA ALA A 515 11.46 -4.96 -14.01
C ALA A 515 11.70 -6.48 -13.98
N GLN A 516 10.77 -7.26 -14.53
CA GLN A 516 10.87 -8.69 -14.65
C GLN A 516 11.96 -9.10 -15.66
N TRP A 517 12.07 -8.41 -16.77
CA TRP A 517 13.16 -8.57 -17.73
C TRP A 517 14.53 -8.26 -17.08
N LEU A 518 14.63 -7.17 -16.32
CA LEU A 518 15.85 -6.82 -15.56
C LEU A 518 16.21 -7.88 -14.52
N GLU A 519 15.22 -8.45 -13.83
CA GLU A 519 15.42 -9.52 -12.84
C GLU A 519 16.04 -10.76 -13.53
N GLN A 520 15.49 -11.20 -14.66
CA GLN A 520 16.04 -12.35 -15.40
C GLN A 520 17.46 -12.10 -15.93
N ARG A 521 17.76 -10.88 -16.36
CA ARG A 521 19.10 -10.44 -16.76
C ARG A 521 20.06 -10.28 -15.57
N GLY A 522 19.66 -10.64 -14.34
CA GLY A 522 20.50 -10.57 -13.16
C GLY A 522 20.75 -9.14 -12.67
N ALA A 523 19.83 -8.23 -12.88
CA ALA A 523 19.91 -6.84 -12.46
C ALA A 523 18.79 -6.43 -11.47
N PRO A 524 18.59 -7.14 -10.32
CA PRO A 524 17.48 -6.89 -9.40
C PRO A 524 17.53 -5.51 -8.75
N ALA A 525 18.71 -4.96 -8.48
CA ALA A 525 18.84 -3.61 -7.92
C ALA A 525 18.34 -2.51 -8.89
N ARG A 526 18.56 -2.71 -10.21
CA ARG A 526 18.01 -1.79 -11.23
C ARG A 526 16.49 -1.92 -11.33
N ALA A 527 15.98 -3.14 -11.27
CA ALA A 527 14.54 -3.42 -11.24
C ALA A 527 13.88 -2.77 -10.02
N GLU A 528 14.49 -2.88 -8.83
CA GLU A 528 13.99 -2.24 -7.61
C GLU A 528 13.97 -0.72 -7.71
N SER A 529 15.06 -0.09 -8.18
CA SER A 529 15.09 1.37 -8.40
C SER A 529 14.00 1.84 -9.37
N LEU A 530 13.77 1.08 -10.44
CA LEU A 530 12.73 1.38 -11.42
C LEU A 530 11.35 1.37 -10.78
N LEU A 531 11.03 0.28 -10.07
CA LEU A 531 9.74 0.11 -9.42
C LEU A 531 9.53 1.07 -8.24
N PHE A 532 10.57 1.43 -7.52
CA PHE A 532 10.51 2.45 -6.49
C PHE A 532 10.09 3.80 -7.08
N ASN A 533 10.73 4.22 -8.17
CA ASN A 533 10.42 5.50 -8.80
C ASN A 533 8.99 5.57 -9.33
N ILE A 534 8.51 4.53 -10.02
CA ILE A 534 7.13 4.50 -10.52
C ILE A 534 6.11 4.41 -9.39
N HIS A 535 6.43 3.70 -8.30
CA HIS A 535 5.61 3.65 -7.10
C HIS A 535 5.39 5.04 -6.50
N GLU A 536 6.47 5.80 -6.30
CA GLU A 536 6.39 7.17 -5.76
C GLU A 536 5.50 8.08 -6.62
N LEU A 537 5.60 7.95 -7.95
CA LEU A 537 4.78 8.72 -8.88
C LEU A 537 3.30 8.39 -8.80
N LEU A 538 2.99 7.08 -8.75
CA LEU A 538 1.62 6.60 -8.64
C LEU A 538 1.00 6.97 -7.29
N CYS A 539 1.79 7.02 -6.22
CA CYS A 539 1.32 7.46 -4.91
C CYS A 539 0.98 8.96 -4.84
N GLN A 540 1.56 9.77 -5.73
CA GLN A 540 1.26 11.20 -5.83
C GLN A 540 -0.04 11.49 -6.61
N GLN A 541 -0.61 10.51 -7.29
CA GLN A 541 -1.89 10.67 -7.96
C GLN A 541 -3.03 10.74 -6.94
N ALA A 542 -4.02 11.59 -7.21
CA ALA A 542 -5.21 11.72 -6.38
C ALA A 542 -5.99 10.40 -6.30
N ASP A 543 -6.22 9.76 -7.45
CA ASP A 543 -6.82 8.43 -7.55
C ASP A 543 -5.70 7.39 -7.60
N ARG A 544 -5.31 6.89 -6.43
CA ARG A 544 -4.22 5.91 -6.30
C ARG A 544 -4.64 4.58 -6.93
N PRO A 545 -3.91 4.06 -7.94
CA PRO A 545 -4.23 2.78 -8.57
C PRO A 545 -3.82 1.61 -7.67
N ALA A 546 -4.61 1.37 -6.61
CA ALA A 546 -4.30 0.40 -5.56
C ALA A 546 -3.95 -1.01 -6.07
N PRO A 547 -4.65 -1.60 -7.08
CA PRO A 547 -4.25 -2.88 -7.66
C PRO A 547 -2.85 -2.87 -8.27
N LEU A 548 -2.50 -1.82 -8.99
CA LEU A 548 -1.18 -1.68 -9.60
C LEU A 548 -0.10 -1.48 -8.53
N LEU A 549 -0.36 -0.63 -7.53
CA LEU A 549 0.53 -0.45 -6.38
C LEU A 549 0.73 -1.77 -5.62
N GLY A 550 -0.32 -2.59 -5.49
CA GLY A 550 -0.22 -3.93 -4.92
C GLY A 550 0.71 -4.84 -5.72
N ARG A 551 0.57 -4.88 -7.04
CA ARG A 551 1.47 -5.65 -7.94
C ARG A 551 2.92 -5.18 -7.86
N ILE A 552 3.14 -3.86 -7.82
CA ILE A 552 4.47 -3.27 -7.68
C ILE A 552 5.09 -3.66 -6.33
N ALA A 553 4.33 -3.56 -5.24
CA ALA A 553 4.78 -3.96 -3.91
C ALA A 553 5.18 -5.45 -3.88
N LEU A 554 4.36 -6.36 -4.43
CA LEU A 554 4.68 -7.79 -4.50
C LEU A 554 5.97 -8.05 -5.31
N ARG A 555 6.17 -7.36 -6.42
CA ARG A 555 7.40 -7.49 -7.22
C ARG A 555 8.61 -6.93 -6.48
N ARG A 556 8.49 -5.79 -5.82
CA ARG A 556 9.55 -5.21 -4.98
C ARG A 556 9.91 -6.15 -3.81
N GLY A 557 8.90 -6.76 -3.18
CA GLY A 557 9.11 -7.78 -2.14
C GLY A 557 9.92 -8.96 -2.66
N ARG A 558 9.63 -9.46 -3.86
CA ARG A 558 10.41 -10.54 -4.50
C ARG A 558 11.85 -10.11 -4.78
N LEU A 559 12.06 -8.91 -5.33
CA LEU A 559 13.41 -8.39 -5.60
C LEU A 559 14.21 -8.21 -4.30
N ALA A 560 13.58 -7.68 -3.25
CA ALA A 560 14.19 -7.52 -1.93
C ALA A 560 14.59 -8.89 -1.34
N LEU A 561 13.73 -9.90 -1.44
CA LEU A 561 13.99 -11.27 -1.02
C LEU A 561 15.19 -11.86 -1.80
N THR A 562 15.20 -11.71 -3.13
CA THR A 562 16.31 -12.15 -3.98
C THR A 562 17.65 -11.53 -3.54
N MET A 563 17.62 -10.25 -3.13
CA MET A 563 18.80 -9.53 -2.64
C MET A 563 19.13 -9.78 -1.15
N GLY A 564 18.37 -10.64 -0.45
CA GLY A 564 18.59 -10.96 0.97
C GLY A 564 18.15 -9.88 1.96
N ARG A 565 17.25 -8.97 1.57
CA ARG A 565 16.71 -7.87 2.39
C ARG A 565 15.37 -8.26 3.00
N ASP A 566 15.36 -9.13 3.99
CA ASP A 566 14.18 -9.80 4.51
C ASP A 566 13.14 -8.85 5.13
N GLU A 567 13.57 -7.85 5.90
CA GLU A 567 12.67 -6.88 6.54
C GLU A 567 11.90 -6.08 5.48
N HIS A 568 12.61 -5.52 4.51
CA HIS A 568 11.99 -4.78 3.40
C HIS A 568 11.10 -5.69 2.53
N ALA A 569 11.51 -6.94 2.30
CA ALA A 569 10.68 -7.92 1.59
C ALA A 569 9.37 -8.19 2.34
N HIS A 570 9.43 -8.34 3.67
CA HIS A 570 8.26 -8.57 4.50
C HIS A 570 7.25 -7.42 4.41
N GLU A 571 7.70 -6.18 4.59
CA GLU A 571 6.86 -4.98 4.45
C GLU A 571 6.17 -4.91 3.06
N CYS A 572 6.97 -5.13 2.01
CA CYS A 572 6.46 -5.11 0.64
C CYS A 572 5.42 -6.21 0.38
N PHE A 573 5.66 -7.44 0.85
CA PHE A 573 4.71 -8.53 0.68
C PHE A 573 3.43 -8.30 1.48
N GLN A 574 3.51 -7.82 2.72
CA GLN A 574 2.33 -7.49 3.50
C GLN A 574 1.49 -6.42 2.82
N ARG A 575 2.12 -5.32 2.39
CA ARG A 575 1.42 -4.23 1.70
C ARG A 575 0.81 -4.69 0.39
N GLY A 576 1.57 -5.43 -0.41
CA GLY A 576 1.10 -5.97 -1.68
C GLY A 576 -0.05 -6.97 -1.53
N LEU A 577 0.03 -7.83 -0.51
CA LEU A 577 -1.02 -8.78 -0.16
C LEU A 577 -2.32 -8.05 0.19
N GLU A 578 -2.26 -7.03 1.06
CA GLU A 578 -3.40 -6.23 1.45
C GLU A 578 -4.12 -5.60 0.24
N LEU A 579 -3.37 -4.90 -0.61
CA LEU A 579 -3.92 -4.21 -1.78
C LEU A 579 -4.53 -5.17 -2.81
N CYS A 580 -3.86 -6.32 -3.07
CA CYS A 580 -4.37 -7.34 -3.99
C CYS A 580 -5.57 -8.12 -3.42
N LEU A 581 -5.68 -8.25 -2.09
CA LEU A 581 -6.86 -8.83 -1.46
C LEU A 581 -8.10 -7.95 -1.67
N ARG A 582 -7.97 -6.66 -1.46
CA ARG A 582 -9.07 -5.68 -1.61
C ARG A 582 -9.55 -5.55 -3.06
N SER A 583 -8.65 -5.62 -4.02
CA SER A 583 -8.95 -5.45 -5.44
C SER A 583 -9.32 -6.75 -6.17
N HIS A 584 -9.43 -7.87 -5.49
CA HIS A 584 -9.65 -9.20 -6.06
C HIS A 584 -8.59 -9.62 -7.10
N ASP A 585 -7.39 -9.03 -7.08
CA ASP A 585 -6.33 -9.40 -8.00
C ASP A 585 -5.83 -10.84 -7.70
N LYS A 586 -5.77 -11.69 -8.76
CA LYS A 586 -5.24 -13.05 -8.63
C LYS A 586 -3.76 -13.10 -8.25
N ARG A 587 -3.00 -12.02 -8.46
CA ARG A 587 -1.59 -11.92 -8.08
C ARG A 587 -1.33 -11.88 -6.57
N VAL A 588 -2.38 -11.80 -5.77
CA VAL A 588 -2.34 -11.99 -4.32
C VAL A 588 -1.57 -13.25 -3.90
N LEU A 589 -1.55 -14.30 -4.73
CA LEU A 589 -0.78 -15.53 -4.55
C LEU A 589 0.69 -15.25 -4.20
N TYR A 590 1.32 -14.29 -4.88
CA TYR A 590 2.75 -13.99 -4.69
C TYR A 590 3.07 -13.36 -3.34
N GLY A 591 2.11 -12.70 -2.71
CA GLY A 591 2.24 -12.22 -1.33
C GLY A 591 2.37 -13.39 -0.34
N PHE A 592 1.52 -14.39 -0.46
CA PHE A 592 1.59 -15.59 0.36
C PHE A 592 2.87 -16.39 0.11
N LEU A 593 3.28 -16.54 -1.16
CA LEU A 593 4.53 -17.24 -1.51
C LEU A 593 5.75 -16.53 -0.92
N GLY A 594 5.81 -15.21 -1.01
CA GLY A 594 6.90 -14.43 -0.44
C GLY A 594 6.97 -14.54 1.08
N LEU A 595 5.84 -14.43 1.78
CA LEU A 595 5.77 -14.60 3.24
C LEU A 595 6.10 -16.04 3.67
N ALA A 596 5.70 -17.05 2.89
CA ALA A 596 6.10 -18.44 3.13
C ALA A 596 7.62 -18.64 3.00
N GLN A 597 8.23 -18.04 1.98
CA GLN A 597 9.69 -18.12 1.78
C GLN A 597 10.46 -17.43 2.91
N LEU A 598 9.98 -16.26 3.38
CA LEU A 598 10.56 -15.56 4.53
C LEU A 598 10.50 -16.40 5.80
N ALA A 599 9.37 -17.05 6.08
CA ALA A 599 9.24 -17.96 7.22
C ALA A 599 10.20 -19.17 7.11
N ALA A 600 10.31 -19.75 5.91
CA ALA A 600 11.26 -20.84 5.66
C ALA A 600 12.72 -20.40 5.83
N ASN A 601 13.08 -19.19 5.43
CA ASN A 601 14.41 -18.62 5.63
C ASN A 601 14.77 -18.49 7.13
N GLN A 602 13.77 -18.32 7.99
CA GLN A 602 13.93 -18.29 9.46
C GLN A 602 13.85 -19.69 10.10
N GLY A 603 13.63 -20.74 9.30
CA GLY A 603 13.48 -22.12 9.76
C GLY A 603 12.07 -22.47 10.26
N ASP A 604 11.12 -21.54 10.23
CA ASP A 604 9.73 -21.80 10.59
C ASP A 604 8.92 -22.35 9.40
N TYR A 605 9.15 -23.64 9.12
CA TYR A 605 8.41 -24.34 8.07
C TYR A 605 6.94 -24.53 8.41
N THR A 606 6.55 -24.51 9.68
CA THR A 606 5.15 -24.61 10.10
C THR A 606 4.38 -23.40 9.59
N GLN A 607 4.88 -22.21 9.86
CA GLN A 607 4.30 -20.98 9.37
C GLN A 607 4.36 -20.89 7.83
N ALA A 608 5.47 -21.33 7.22
CA ALA A 608 5.60 -21.37 5.77
C ALA A 608 4.48 -22.17 5.09
N PHE A 609 4.20 -23.40 5.58
CA PHE A 609 3.11 -24.22 5.06
C PHE A 609 1.71 -23.69 5.40
N VAL A 610 1.55 -22.93 6.49
CA VAL A 610 0.29 -22.22 6.79
C VAL A 610 0.02 -21.19 5.69
N GLN A 611 1.00 -20.39 5.32
CA GLN A 611 0.85 -19.40 4.23
C GLN A 611 0.47 -20.06 2.90
N LEU A 612 1.11 -21.17 2.54
CA LEU A 612 0.78 -21.88 1.29
C LEU A 612 -0.65 -22.43 1.30
N ARG A 613 -1.13 -22.97 2.43
CA ARG A 613 -2.51 -23.46 2.57
C ARG A 613 -3.53 -22.31 2.51
N ASP A 614 -3.21 -21.17 3.11
CA ASP A 614 -4.09 -19.99 3.06
C ASP A 614 -4.18 -19.44 1.62
N ALA A 615 -3.07 -19.46 0.87
CA ALA A 615 -3.07 -19.15 -0.56
C ALA A 615 -3.99 -20.10 -1.35
N GLU A 616 -3.82 -21.41 -1.18
CA GLU A 616 -4.64 -22.42 -1.89
C GLU A 616 -6.13 -22.23 -1.58
N ARG A 617 -6.49 -22.10 -0.30
CA ARG A 617 -7.87 -21.83 0.12
C ARG A 617 -8.47 -20.58 -0.51
N LEU A 618 -7.68 -19.50 -0.58
CA LEU A 618 -8.14 -18.27 -1.19
C LEU A 618 -8.38 -18.44 -2.68
N MET A 619 -7.44 -19.10 -3.40
CA MET A 619 -7.59 -19.36 -4.83
C MET A 619 -8.83 -20.19 -5.13
N GLN A 620 -9.08 -21.26 -4.34
CA GLN A 620 -10.27 -22.09 -4.45
C GLN A 620 -11.56 -21.30 -4.19
N ARG A 621 -11.61 -20.48 -3.12
CA ARG A 621 -12.77 -19.63 -2.83
C ARG A 621 -13.08 -18.64 -3.96
N ARG A 622 -12.04 -18.13 -4.62
CA ARG A 622 -12.18 -17.21 -5.77
C ARG A 622 -12.42 -17.94 -7.09
N GLN A 623 -12.53 -19.24 -7.08
CA GLN A 623 -12.73 -20.08 -8.28
C GLN A 623 -11.64 -19.90 -9.34
N ILE A 624 -10.40 -19.62 -8.89
CA ILE A 624 -9.25 -19.53 -9.79
C ILE A 624 -8.82 -20.95 -10.17
N PRO A 625 -8.65 -21.26 -11.47
CA PRO A 625 -8.30 -22.61 -11.90
C PRO A 625 -6.97 -23.10 -11.32
N ASP A 626 -6.91 -24.40 -10.98
CA ASP A 626 -5.72 -25.07 -10.44
C ASP A 626 -4.45 -24.85 -11.29
N THR A 627 -4.61 -24.76 -12.61
CA THR A 627 -3.51 -24.53 -13.55
C THR A 627 -2.77 -23.22 -13.30
N VAL A 628 -3.39 -22.23 -12.63
CA VAL A 628 -2.79 -20.92 -12.33
C VAL A 628 -1.87 -20.97 -11.13
N TYR A 629 -2.20 -21.77 -10.11
CA TYR A 629 -1.49 -21.67 -8.81
C TYR A 629 -0.84 -22.97 -8.33
N ARG A 630 -1.37 -24.13 -8.71
CA ARG A 630 -0.97 -25.41 -8.13
C ARG A 630 0.50 -25.77 -8.42
N GLY A 631 0.95 -25.51 -9.64
CA GLY A 631 2.34 -25.77 -10.01
C GLY A 631 3.34 -24.97 -9.19
N VAL A 632 3.04 -23.70 -8.96
CA VAL A 632 3.89 -22.80 -8.15
C VAL A 632 3.89 -23.21 -6.68
N LEU A 633 2.70 -23.51 -6.11
CA LEU A 633 2.60 -23.96 -4.73
C LEU A 633 3.41 -25.24 -4.51
N LEU A 634 3.34 -26.21 -5.45
CA LEU A 634 4.08 -27.45 -5.35
C LEU A 634 5.58 -27.28 -5.55
N GLN A 635 6.00 -26.36 -6.44
CA GLN A 635 7.42 -26.03 -6.60
C GLN A 635 7.99 -25.46 -5.29
N VAL A 636 7.32 -24.47 -4.67
CA VAL A 636 7.76 -23.86 -3.41
C VAL A 636 7.70 -24.89 -2.25
N SER A 637 6.64 -25.69 -2.16
CA SER A 637 6.55 -26.78 -1.17
C SER A 637 7.68 -27.77 -1.30
N SER A 638 8.04 -28.16 -2.54
CA SER A 638 9.13 -29.09 -2.80
C SER A 638 10.50 -28.54 -2.39
N GLN A 639 10.70 -27.25 -2.57
CA GLN A 639 11.89 -26.56 -2.08
C GLN A 639 11.99 -26.65 -0.54
N PHE A 640 10.88 -26.44 0.17
CA PHE A 640 10.86 -26.58 1.64
C PHE A 640 11.06 -28.02 2.09
N TRP A 641 10.49 -29.00 1.40
CA TRP A 641 10.73 -30.43 1.71
C TRP A 641 12.17 -30.83 1.50
N LEU A 642 12.84 -30.33 0.46
CA LEU A 642 14.27 -30.58 0.26
C LEU A 642 15.11 -29.97 1.40
N GLN A 643 14.80 -28.77 1.85
CA GLN A 643 15.46 -28.12 3.00
C GLN A 643 15.23 -28.90 4.31
N GLN A 644 14.10 -29.59 4.45
CA GLN A 644 13.78 -30.45 5.60
C GLN A 644 14.35 -31.87 5.50
N GLY A 645 15.09 -32.20 4.44
CA GLY A 645 15.59 -33.56 4.20
C GLY A 645 14.50 -34.57 3.84
N ARG A 646 13.42 -34.13 3.15
CA ARG A 646 12.29 -34.99 2.72
C ARG A 646 12.22 -35.09 1.19
N PRO A 647 13.25 -35.64 0.50
CA PRO A 647 13.30 -35.64 -0.96
C PRO A 647 12.24 -36.49 -1.64
N GLN A 648 11.67 -37.51 -0.97
CA GLN A 648 10.60 -38.34 -1.51
C GLN A 648 9.34 -37.52 -1.81
N LEU A 649 8.93 -36.64 -0.88
CA LEU A 649 7.76 -35.78 -1.06
C LEU A 649 7.97 -34.77 -2.20
N ALA A 650 9.19 -34.21 -2.27
CA ALA A 650 9.56 -33.31 -3.36
C ALA A 650 9.52 -34.01 -4.72
N HIS A 651 10.12 -35.19 -4.83
CA HIS A 651 10.16 -35.98 -6.05
C HIS A 651 8.75 -36.32 -6.57
N GLU A 652 7.86 -36.83 -5.70
CA GLU A 652 6.48 -37.17 -6.07
C GLU A 652 5.71 -35.93 -6.57
N ALA A 653 5.82 -34.80 -5.87
CA ALA A 653 5.12 -33.59 -6.23
C ALA A 653 5.64 -33.01 -7.56
N LEU A 654 6.98 -32.88 -7.70
CA LEU A 654 7.61 -32.32 -8.89
C LEU A 654 7.37 -33.17 -10.13
N THR A 655 7.45 -34.51 -10.01
CA THR A 655 7.14 -35.43 -11.11
C THR A 655 5.69 -35.27 -11.58
N ARG A 656 4.75 -35.14 -10.64
CA ARG A 656 3.32 -34.94 -10.96
C ARG A 656 3.13 -33.63 -11.72
N VAL A 657 3.73 -32.54 -11.25
CA VAL A 657 3.62 -31.21 -11.86
C VAL A 657 4.27 -31.20 -13.25
N LEU A 658 5.46 -31.78 -13.38
CA LEU A 658 6.19 -31.77 -14.65
C LEU A 658 5.42 -32.48 -15.78
N ARG A 659 4.69 -33.57 -15.47
CA ARG A 659 3.81 -34.26 -16.43
C ARG A 659 2.74 -33.34 -17.03
N HIS A 660 2.28 -32.33 -16.29
CA HIS A 660 1.34 -31.35 -16.82
C HIS A 660 1.99 -30.38 -17.82
N TYR A 661 3.28 -30.12 -17.69
CA TYR A 661 4.00 -29.15 -18.51
C TYR A 661 4.81 -29.78 -19.66
N CYS A 662 5.15 -31.06 -19.58
CA CYS A 662 6.04 -31.73 -20.53
C CYS A 662 5.40 -32.94 -21.23
N GLY A 663 4.08 -33.19 -21.12
CA GLY A 663 3.41 -34.33 -21.72
C GLY A 663 2.78 -34.03 -23.11
N PRO A 664 2.17 -35.01 -23.77
CA PRO A 664 1.47 -34.82 -25.06
C PRO A 664 0.31 -33.82 -25.00
N GLN A 665 -0.21 -33.57 -23.81
CA GLN A 665 -1.22 -32.54 -23.49
C GLN A 665 -0.60 -31.40 -22.68
N ALA A 666 0.71 -31.13 -22.91
CA ALA A 666 1.43 -30.14 -22.15
C ALA A 666 0.74 -28.77 -22.19
N ARG A 667 0.46 -28.22 -21.01
CA ARG A 667 0.07 -26.83 -20.81
C ARG A 667 1.33 -26.08 -20.47
N GLN A 668 1.50 -24.90 -21.04
CA GLN A 668 2.62 -24.05 -20.64
C GLN A 668 2.38 -23.53 -19.21
N ALA A 669 3.49 -23.24 -18.53
CA ALA A 669 3.44 -22.67 -17.19
C ALA A 669 2.65 -21.33 -17.19
N PRO A 670 1.94 -21.01 -16.10
CA PRO A 670 1.23 -19.74 -16.00
C PRO A 670 2.15 -18.54 -16.20
N PRO A 671 1.69 -17.46 -16.87
CA PRO A 671 2.53 -16.30 -17.17
C PRO A 671 3.12 -15.59 -15.95
N ALA A 672 2.55 -15.85 -14.81
CA ALA A 672 3.00 -15.22 -13.58
C ALA A 672 4.26 -15.85 -12.98
N THR A 673 4.67 -17.03 -13.44
CA THR A 673 5.80 -17.81 -12.93
C THR A 673 6.80 -18.07 -14.05
N LEU A 674 7.63 -17.09 -14.26
CA LEU A 674 8.79 -17.24 -15.11
C LEU A 674 9.70 -18.32 -14.53
N GLU A 675 10.37 -19.04 -15.40
CA GLU A 675 11.36 -20.04 -15.02
C GLU A 675 10.77 -21.22 -14.20
N LEU A 676 9.44 -21.37 -14.14
CA LEU A 676 8.81 -22.42 -13.35
C LEU A 676 9.28 -23.82 -13.80
N VAL A 677 9.24 -24.09 -15.09
CA VAL A 677 9.62 -25.41 -15.62
C VAL A 677 11.09 -25.71 -15.38
N PRO A 678 12.06 -24.84 -15.74
CA PRO A 678 13.47 -25.07 -15.40
C PRO A 678 13.73 -25.22 -13.89
N ARG A 679 12.99 -24.48 -13.06
CA ARG A 679 13.09 -24.62 -11.60
C ARG A 679 12.55 -25.98 -11.10
N ILE A 680 11.45 -26.46 -11.64
CA ILE A 680 10.94 -27.79 -11.35
C ILE A 680 11.93 -28.85 -11.77
N GLU A 681 12.52 -28.72 -12.96
CA GLU A 681 13.49 -29.68 -13.48
C GLU A 681 14.74 -29.77 -12.58
N TYR A 682 15.37 -28.65 -12.21
CA TYR A 682 16.56 -28.75 -11.36
C TYR A 682 16.25 -29.22 -9.93
N LEU A 683 15.10 -28.83 -9.36
CA LEU A 683 14.65 -29.35 -8.05
C LEU A 683 14.37 -30.86 -8.10
N LEU A 684 13.82 -31.35 -9.21
CA LEU A 684 13.64 -32.79 -9.42
C LEU A 684 14.99 -33.52 -9.51
N ILE A 685 15.96 -33.00 -10.26
CA ILE A 685 17.31 -33.53 -10.32
C ILE A 685 17.93 -33.58 -8.91
N LEU A 686 17.82 -32.52 -8.12
CA LEU A 686 18.29 -32.52 -6.73
C LEU A 686 17.60 -33.58 -5.89
N ALA A 687 16.26 -33.73 -5.98
CA ALA A 687 15.51 -34.74 -5.24
C ALA A 687 15.97 -36.16 -5.61
N GLU A 688 16.20 -36.45 -6.88
CA GLU A 688 16.69 -37.73 -7.38
C GLU A 688 18.13 -38.04 -6.91
N VAL A 689 19.00 -37.02 -6.85
CA VAL A 689 20.35 -37.16 -6.30
C VAL A 689 20.30 -37.48 -4.79
N TYR A 690 19.46 -36.77 -4.04
CA TYR A 690 19.26 -37.08 -2.60
C TYR A 690 18.70 -38.50 -2.36
N LEU A 691 17.94 -39.04 -3.32
CA LEU A 691 17.42 -40.38 -3.31
C LEU A 691 18.44 -41.42 -3.89
N GLN A 692 19.60 -40.99 -4.32
CA GLN A 692 20.62 -41.84 -4.98
C GLN A 692 20.13 -42.52 -6.26
N GLN A 693 19.18 -41.89 -6.99
CA GLN A 693 18.55 -42.49 -8.16
C GLN A 693 19.15 -41.99 -9.48
N LEU A 694 20.00 -40.97 -9.46
CA LEU A 694 20.50 -40.32 -10.68
C LEU A 694 22.03 -40.16 -10.65
N SER A 695 22.72 -40.80 -11.59
CA SER A 695 24.18 -40.75 -11.71
C SER A 695 24.71 -39.63 -12.63
N ASN A 696 23.91 -39.17 -13.62
CA ASN A 696 24.28 -38.17 -14.61
C ASN A 696 23.76 -36.76 -14.31
N ALA A 697 23.40 -36.49 -13.06
CA ALA A 697 22.76 -35.22 -12.64
C ALA A 697 23.56 -33.98 -13.01
N ALA A 698 24.89 -34.01 -12.86
CA ALA A 698 25.74 -32.85 -13.17
C ALA A 698 25.72 -32.50 -14.70
N ALA A 699 25.60 -33.51 -15.56
CA ALA A 699 25.51 -33.31 -17.01
C ALA A 699 24.13 -32.70 -17.39
N LEU A 700 23.05 -33.16 -16.75
CA LEU A 700 21.72 -32.58 -16.97
C LEU A 700 21.66 -31.12 -16.53
N LEU A 701 22.20 -30.78 -15.37
CA LEU A 701 22.32 -29.39 -14.90
C LEU A 701 23.18 -28.56 -15.85
N GLN A 702 24.27 -29.13 -16.41
CA GLN A 702 25.07 -28.42 -17.41
C GLN A 702 24.29 -28.08 -18.68
N THR A 703 23.36 -28.96 -19.08
CA THR A 703 22.46 -28.67 -20.21
C THR A 703 21.50 -27.54 -19.89
N LEU A 704 20.93 -27.52 -18.67
CA LEU A 704 20.06 -26.41 -18.23
C LEU A 704 20.83 -25.10 -18.13
N ILE A 705 22.08 -25.11 -17.65
CA ILE A 705 22.97 -23.93 -17.63
C ILE A 705 23.20 -23.41 -19.05
N GLY A 706 23.53 -24.29 -20.01
CA GLY A 706 23.71 -23.90 -21.39
C GLY A 706 22.47 -23.25 -22.00
N ASN A 707 21.27 -23.78 -21.68
CA ASN A 707 20.00 -23.20 -22.13
C ASN A 707 19.75 -21.81 -21.48
N ALA A 708 20.04 -21.66 -20.19
CA ALA A 708 19.90 -20.38 -19.50
C ALA A 708 20.86 -19.32 -20.05
N GLN A 709 22.12 -19.70 -20.35
CA GLN A 709 23.11 -18.84 -20.98
C GLN A 709 22.70 -18.39 -22.37
N ALA A 710 22.27 -19.34 -23.22
CA ALA A 710 21.82 -19.06 -24.58
C ALA A 710 20.67 -18.04 -24.63
N ASN A 711 19.81 -18.07 -23.61
CA ASN A 711 18.69 -17.16 -23.46
C ASN A 711 19.03 -15.89 -22.65
N GLY A 712 20.24 -15.76 -22.12
CA GLY A 712 20.67 -14.63 -21.28
C GLY A 712 19.94 -14.53 -19.95
N MET A 713 19.45 -15.65 -19.38
CA MET A 713 18.75 -15.75 -18.12
C MET A 713 19.75 -15.88 -16.97
N TYR A 714 20.54 -14.84 -16.73
CA TYR A 714 21.69 -14.87 -15.83
C TYR A 714 21.31 -15.14 -14.36
N ALA A 715 20.12 -14.75 -13.94
CA ALA A 715 19.64 -15.06 -12.59
C ALA A 715 19.43 -16.57 -12.40
N LEU A 716 18.77 -17.24 -13.37
CA LEU A 716 18.57 -18.69 -13.34
C LEU A 716 19.91 -19.44 -13.51
N GLU A 717 20.77 -18.98 -14.40
CA GLU A 717 22.11 -19.53 -14.58
C GLU A 717 22.89 -19.60 -13.26
N ALA A 718 22.87 -18.51 -12.48
CA ALA A 718 23.53 -18.46 -11.18
C ALA A 718 22.94 -19.48 -10.18
N GLU A 719 21.62 -19.65 -10.13
CA GLU A 719 20.94 -20.69 -9.33
C GLU A 719 21.37 -22.10 -9.74
N LEU A 720 21.46 -22.37 -11.04
CA LEU A 720 21.84 -23.67 -11.58
C LEU A 720 23.32 -24.02 -11.33
N HIS A 721 24.23 -23.03 -11.34
CA HIS A 721 25.62 -23.24 -10.95
C HIS A 721 25.74 -23.68 -9.48
N LEU A 722 24.98 -23.09 -8.56
CA LEU A 722 24.92 -23.54 -7.16
C LEU A 722 24.34 -24.94 -7.03
N ALA A 723 23.25 -25.25 -7.75
CA ALA A 723 22.68 -26.60 -7.75
C ALA A 723 23.67 -27.64 -8.29
N ARG A 724 24.44 -27.30 -9.31
CA ARG A 724 25.49 -28.17 -9.85
C ARG A 724 26.61 -28.41 -8.84
N ALA A 725 27.06 -27.37 -8.12
CA ALA A 725 28.06 -27.49 -7.07
C ALA A 725 27.55 -28.42 -5.94
N GLU A 726 26.28 -28.31 -5.54
CA GLU A 726 25.63 -29.18 -4.56
C GLU A 726 25.60 -30.64 -5.02
N VAL A 727 25.25 -30.90 -6.28
CA VAL A 727 25.24 -32.27 -6.85
C VAL A 727 26.62 -32.89 -6.83
N ILE A 728 27.67 -32.16 -7.28
CA ILE A 728 29.06 -32.62 -7.28
C ILE A 728 29.52 -32.94 -5.85
N TRP A 729 29.14 -32.13 -4.87
CA TRP A 729 29.41 -32.39 -3.45
C TRP A 729 28.73 -33.67 -2.96
N LEU A 730 27.45 -33.88 -3.28
CA LEU A 730 26.70 -35.08 -2.89
C LEU A 730 27.26 -36.37 -3.58
N GLN A 731 27.92 -36.24 -4.73
CA GLN A 731 28.61 -37.32 -5.43
C GLN A 731 29.99 -37.65 -4.83
N GLY A 732 30.45 -36.86 -3.84
CA GLY A 732 31.72 -37.13 -3.13
C GLY A 732 32.96 -36.48 -3.75
N GLU A 733 32.79 -35.68 -4.80
CA GLU A 733 33.91 -35.03 -5.51
C GLU A 733 34.24 -33.65 -4.92
N SER A 734 34.81 -33.65 -3.69
CA SER A 734 34.96 -32.44 -2.87
C SER A 734 35.76 -31.31 -3.55
N HIS A 735 36.87 -31.63 -4.27
CA HIS A 735 37.67 -30.60 -4.94
C HIS A 735 36.92 -29.92 -6.09
N LEU A 736 36.20 -30.71 -6.90
CA LEU A 736 35.40 -30.20 -8.00
C LEU A 736 34.21 -29.39 -7.46
N ALA A 737 33.61 -29.85 -6.35
CA ALA A 737 32.52 -29.16 -5.70
C ALA A 737 32.92 -27.77 -5.20
N THR A 738 34.15 -27.65 -4.60
CA THR A 738 34.64 -26.34 -4.12
C THR A 738 34.89 -25.38 -5.29
N ALA A 739 35.47 -25.85 -6.39
CA ALA A 739 35.66 -25.02 -7.58
C ALA A 739 34.35 -24.58 -8.19
N ALA A 740 33.35 -25.50 -8.32
CA ALA A 740 32.01 -25.17 -8.82
C ALA A 740 31.24 -24.22 -7.90
N LEU A 741 31.46 -24.31 -6.58
CA LEU A 741 30.87 -23.41 -5.60
C LEU A 741 31.41 -21.98 -5.74
N GLN A 742 32.73 -21.83 -5.95
CA GLN A 742 33.34 -20.51 -6.18
C GLN A 742 32.83 -19.86 -7.48
N GLU A 743 32.63 -20.66 -8.54
CA GLU A 743 32.03 -20.18 -9.78
C GLU A 743 30.59 -19.71 -9.52
N GLY A 744 29.79 -20.50 -8.82
CA GLY A 744 28.42 -20.15 -8.44
C GLY A 744 28.37 -18.89 -7.57
N GLU A 745 29.26 -18.74 -6.59
CA GLU A 745 29.34 -17.55 -5.74
C GLU A 745 29.65 -16.27 -6.53
N GLN A 746 30.56 -16.35 -7.48
CA GLN A 746 30.87 -15.23 -8.36
C GLN A 746 29.65 -14.81 -9.20
N MET A 747 28.88 -15.78 -9.69
CA MET A 747 27.67 -15.52 -10.46
C MET A 747 26.56 -14.90 -9.58
N ILE A 748 26.36 -15.45 -8.39
CA ILE A 748 25.41 -14.89 -7.41
C ILE A 748 25.78 -13.46 -7.01
N SER A 749 27.06 -13.20 -6.76
CA SER A 749 27.52 -11.85 -6.44
C SER A 749 27.27 -10.85 -7.57
N ARG A 750 27.47 -11.26 -8.83
CA ARG A 750 27.17 -10.42 -10.00
C ARG A 750 25.67 -10.15 -10.15
N CYS A 751 24.85 -11.18 -9.96
CA CYS A 751 23.38 -11.10 -10.12
C CYS A 751 22.66 -10.67 -8.83
N GLN A 752 23.37 -10.54 -7.70
CA GLN A 752 22.81 -10.25 -6.37
C GLN A 752 21.71 -11.24 -5.94
N GLY A 753 21.80 -12.49 -6.39
CA GLY A 753 20.81 -13.55 -6.17
C GLY A 753 21.00 -14.30 -4.84
N TRP A 754 21.16 -13.58 -3.72
CA TRP A 754 21.51 -14.14 -2.40
C TRP A 754 20.51 -15.13 -1.82
N GLN A 755 19.25 -15.11 -2.29
CA GLN A 755 18.24 -16.09 -1.86
C GLN A 755 18.63 -17.52 -2.25
N ALA A 756 19.15 -17.76 -3.46
CA ALA A 756 19.60 -19.08 -3.90
C ALA A 756 20.79 -19.59 -3.05
N TRP A 757 21.70 -18.69 -2.68
CA TRP A 757 22.80 -19.02 -1.75
C TRP A 757 22.28 -19.44 -0.38
N ARG A 758 21.31 -18.70 0.18
CA ARG A 758 20.66 -19.03 1.45
C ARG A 758 19.98 -20.39 1.41
N GLU A 759 19.30 -20.70 0.33
CA GLU A 759 18.66 -21.99 0.13
C GLU A 759 19.65 -23.15 0.12
N LEU A 760 20.82 -22.97 -0.51
CA LEU A 760 21.92 -23.92 -0.44
C LEU A 760 22.43 -24.07 0.99
N GLN A 761 22.60 -22.96 1.74
CA GLN A 761 23.00 -23.00 3.16
C GLN A 761 22.03 -23.79 4.04
N LEU A 762 20.71 -23.65 3.78
CA LEU A 762 19.70 -24.40 4.53
C LEU A 762 19.74 -25.91 4.21
N ARG A 763 20.04 -26.30 2.96
CA ARG A 763 20.16 -27.71 2.56
C ARG A 763 21.50 -28.34 2.99
N GLN A 764 22.63 -27.59 2.90
CA GLN A 764 23.99 -28.12 3.13
C GLN A 764 24.78 -27.27 4.16
N PRO A 765 24.28 -27.13 5.40
CA PRO A 765 24.91 -26.23 6.37
C PRO A 765 26.32 -26.69 6.83
N GLN A 766 26.58 -28.00 6.80
CA GLN A 766 27.86 -28.54 7.21
C GLN A 766 28.96 -28.31 6.16
N TRP A 767 28.63 -28.54 4.89
CA TRP A 767 29.58 -28.31 3.78
C TRP A 767 30.04 -26.85 3.72
N LEU A 768 29.12 -25.91 3.80
CA LEU A 768 29.46 -24.49 3.68
C LEU A 768 30.22 -23.95 4.88
N ARG A 769 30.06 -24.54 6.09
CA ARG A 769 30.91 -24.20 7.25
C ARG A 769 32.36 -24.66 7.08
N THR A 770 32.59 -25.82 6.48
CA THR A 770 33.95 -26.34 6.21
C THR A 770 34.62 -25.55 5.08
N SER A 771 33.85 -25.16 4.05
CA SER A 771 34.36 -24.33 2.95
C SER A 771 34.63 -22.88 3.37
N ALA A 772 33.86 -22.33 4.31
CA ALA A 772 34.05 -20.96 4.82
C ALA A 772 35.30 -20.81 5.71
N ALA A 773 35.83 -21.90 6.22
CA ALA A 773 37.14 -21.87 6.90
C ALA A 773 38.29 -21.59 5.94
N GLU A 774 38.10 -21.79 4.62
CA GLU A 774 39.05 -21.49 3.55
C GLU A 774 38.74 -20.19 2.78
N VAL A 775 37.53 -19.68 2.89
CA VAL A 775 37.06 -18.44 2.21
C VAL A 775 36.68 -17.42 3.28
N SER A 776 37.50 -16.37 3.42
CA SER A 776 37.17 -15.21 4.26
C SER A 776 35.73 -14.77 3.94
N ILE A 777 34.84 -14.94 4.93
CA ILE A 777 33.48 -14.36 4.92
C ILE A 777 33.67 -12.86 4.69
N ILE A 778 33.31 -12.38 3.52
CA ILE A 778 32.98 -10.96 3.36
C ILE A 778 31.75 -10.77 4.23
N GLU A 779 31.98 -10.30 5.46
CA GLU A 779 30.90 -9.73 6.28
C GLU A 779 30.08 -8.82 5.37
N LEU A 780 28.82 -9.09 5.29
CA LEU A 780 27.80 -8.14 4.81
C LEU A 780 27.82 -6.95 5.78
N SER A 781 28.93 -6.19 5.78
CA SER A 781 28.90 -4.83 6.27
C SER A 781 27.98 -4.09 5.33
N VAL A 782 26.77 -3.86 5.77
CA VAL A 782 25.92 -2.76 5.31
C VAL A 782 26.70 -1.50 5.70
N GLU A 783 27.74 -1.18 4.93
CA GLU A 783 28.28 0.16 4.94
C GLU A 783 27.17 1.07 4.41
N ALA A 784 26.56 1.76 5.36
CA ALA A 784 25.89 2.99 5.11
C ALA A 784 26.84 3.89 4.31
N HIS A 785 26.74 3.81 2.98
CA HIS A 785 27.52 4.68 2.11
C HIS A 785 27.06 6.10 2.37
N SER A 786 27.93 6.82 2.98
CA SER A 786 27.88 8.27 3.14
C SER A 786 27.29 8.95 1.88
N SER A 787 26.34 9.79 2.11
CA SER A 787 25.44 10.48 1.21
C SER A 787 26.05 11.46 0.20
N SER A 788 27.25 11.26 -0.32
CA SER A 788 27.91 12.25 -1.19
C SER A 788 28.37 11.72 -2.56
N SER A 789 28.29 10.43 -2.87
CA SER A 789 28.66 9.93 -4.20
C SER A 789 27.46 9.72 -5.12
N LEU A 790 27.61 10.14 -6.40
CA LEU A 790 26.64 9.86 -7.44
C LEU A 790 26.55 8.35 -7.70
N SER A 791 25.34 7.79 -7.79
CA SER A 791 25.14 6.40 -8.19
C SER A 791 25.57 6.18 -9.64
N LYS A 792 25.84 4.93 -10.05
CA LYS A 792 26.15 4.60 -11.45
C LYS A 792 25.09 5.14 -12.42
N ARG A 793 23.83 5.07 -12.03
CA ARG A 793 22.71 5.54 -12.86
C ARG A 793 22.63 7.07 -12.95
N GLU A 794 22.92 7.75 -11.85
CA GLU A 794 23.03 9.20 -11.84
C GLU A 794 24.23 9.67 -12.69
N LEU A 795 25.31 8.90 -12.71
CA LEU A 795 26.46 9.13 -13.61
C LEU A 795 26.11 8.97 -15.08
N GLU A 796 25.39 7.88 -15.46
CA GLU A 796 24.92 7.66 -16.81
C GLU A 796 23.99 8.82 -17.27
N VAL A 797 23.04 9.22 -16.44
CA VAL A 797 22.16 10.36 -16.71
C VAL A 797 22.97 11.64 -16.87
N LEU A 798 23.95 11.88 -15.98
CA LEU A 798 24.80 13.06 -15.99
C LEU A 798 25.68 13.12 -17.24
N GLN A 799 26.22 11.97 -17.70
CA GLN A 799 26.97 11.87 -18.94
C GLN A 799 26.14 12.22 -20.18
N LEU A 800 24.91 11.69 -20.26
CA LEU A 800 23.99 12.02 -21.35
C LEU A 800 23.54 13.50 -21.29
N ILE A 801 23.41 14.05 -20.10
CA ILE A 801 23.20 15.47 -19.89
C ILE A 801 24.39 16.29 -20.42
N ALA A 802 25.62 15.85 -20.17
CA ALA A 802 26.84 16.51 -20.64
C ALA A 802 27.00 16.44 -22.16
N GLN A 803 26.46 15.39 -22.80
CA GLN A 803 26.38 15.23 -24.26
C GLN A 803 25.28 16.09 -24.91
N GLY A 804 24.48 16.81 -24.12
CA GLY A 804 23.46 17.72 -24.65
C GLY A 804 22.09 17.08 -24.91
N ASN A 805 21.89 15.80 -24.54
CA ASN A 805 20.61 15.12 -24.76
C ASN A 805 19.48 15.74 -23.94
N SER A 806 18.30 15.93 -24.52
CA SER A 806 17.09 16.33 -23.81
C SER A 806 16.63 15.24 -22.82
N ASN A 807 15.81 15.59 -21.84
CA ASN A 807 15.31 14.59 -20.89
C ASN A 807 14.52 13.48 -21.59
N GLN A 808 13.84 13.78 -22.70
CA GLN A 808 13.15 12.77 -23.51
C GLN A 808 14.14 11.83 -24.18
N GLN A 809 15.18 12.35 -24.80
CA GLN A 809 16.22 11.54 -25.42
C GLN A 809 16.98 10.67 -24.41
N ILE A 810 17.23 11.21 -23.22
CA ILE A 810 17.82 10.44 -22.10
C ILE A 810 16.88 9.31 -21.67
N ALA A 811 15.57 9.59 -21.56
CA ALA A 811 14.55 8.60 -21.24
C ALA A 811 14.56 7.46 -22.27
N ASP A 812 14.61 7.79 -23.56
CA ASP A 812 14.63 6.83 -24.65
C ASP A 812 15.92 5.99 -24.68
N VAL A 813 17.09 6.63 -24.50
CA VAL A 813 18.39 5.96 -24.49
C VAL A 813 18.56 5.03 -23.31
N LEU A 814 18.09 5.47 -22.14
CA LEU A 814 18.24 4.72 -20.90
C LEU A 814 17.04 3.81 -20.58
N PHE A 815 16.00 3.83 -21.43
CA PHE A 815 14.76 3.07 -21.26
C PHE A 815 14.09 3.30 -19.90
N ILE A 816 13.99 4.58 -19.49
CA ILE A 816 13.33 5.01 -18.26
C ILE A 816 12.33 6.11 -18.57
N SER A 817 11.38 6.36 -17.67
CA SER A 817 10.38 7.41 -17.86
C SER A 817 11.04 8.80 -17.92
N LEU A 818 10.42 9.71 -18.65
CA LEU A 818 10.79 11.14 -18.64
C LEU A 818 10.85 11.70 -17.21
N HIS A 819 9.93 11.24 -16.36
CA HIS A 819 9.87 11.65 -14.97
C HIS A 819 11.01 11.06 -14.15
N THR A 820 11.37 9.81 -14.39
CA THR A 820 12.53 9.16 -13.78
C THR A 820 13.82 9.94 -14.12
N VAL A 821 13.96 10.40 -15.37
CA VAL A 821 15.08 11.29 -15.77
C VAL A 821 15.06 12.61 -14.98
N LYS A 822 13.88 13.24 -14.86
CA LYS A 822 13.73 14.48 -14.06
C LYS A 822 14.08 14.25 -12.59
N THR A 823 13.71 13.11 -12.03
CA THR A 823 14.03 12.74 -10.64
C THR A 823 15.54 12.53 -10.45
N HIS A 824 16.18 11.80 -11.36
CA HIS A 824 17.64 11.66 -11.34
C HIS A 824 18.34 13.02 -11.49
N ALA A 825 17.92 13.86 -12.40
CA ALA A 825 18.48 15.20 -12.57
C ALA A 825 18.34 16.05 -11.30
N ARG A 826 17.19 15.98 -10.61
CA ARG A 826 16.98 16.67 -9.33
C ARG A 826 17.91 16.11 -8.23
N ARG A 827 18.06 14.78 -8.12
CA ARG A 827 18.98 14.14 -7.16
C ARG A 827 20.45 14.49 -7.46
N ILE A 828 20.84 14.46 -8.73
CA ILE A 828 22.17 14.89 -9.16
C ILE A 828 22.43 16.35 -8.73
N ASN A 829 21.48 17.24 -9.00
CA ASN A 829 21.58 18.64 -8.60
C ASN A 829 21.71 18.80 -7.07
N GLY A 830 20.90 18.06 -6.30
CA GLY A 830 20.96 18.05 -4.84
C GLY A 830 22.29 17.52 -4.31
N LYS A 831 22.79 16.39 -4.83
CA LYS A 831 24.07 15.80 -4.42
C LYS A 831 25.28 16.66 -4.83
N LEU A 832 25.18 17.34 -5.96
CA LEU A 832 26.22 18.26 -6.41
C LEU A 832 26.06 19.68 -5.82
N GLY A 833 25.00 19.95 -5.07
CA GLY A 833 24.73 21.27 -4.46
C GLY A 833 24.55 22.38 -5.49
N VAL A 834 23.85 22.10 -6.62
CA VAL A 834 23.60 23.04 -7.71
C VAL A 834 22.11 23.12 -8.03
N GLN A 835 21.67 24.24 -8.63
CA GLN A 835 20.26 24.43 -8.94
C GLN A 835 19.90 24.23 -10.42
N ARG A 836 20.88 24.30 -11.31
CA ARG A 836 20.67 24.26 -12.75
C ARG A 836 21.45 23.12 -13.41
N ARG A 837 20.88 22.53 -14.45
CA ARG A 837 21.43 21.44 -15.27
C ARG A 837 22.84 21.74 -15.79
N THR A 838 23.07 22.96 -16.29
CA THR A 838 24.38 23.41 -16.80
C THR A 838 25.42 23.51 -15.69
N GLN A 839 25.03 23.90 -14.50
CA GLN A 839 25.90 23.94 -13.32
C GLN A 839 26.29 22.54 -12.85
N ALA A 840 25.36 21.56 -12.96
CA ALA A 840 25.66 20.16 -12.64
C ALA A 840 26.77 19.61 -13.55
N VAL A 841 26.67 19.86 -14.86
CA VAL A 841 27.72 19.45 -15.82
C VAL A 841 29.04 20.15 -15.54
N ALA A 842 29.03 21.46 -15.31
CA ALA A 842 30.25 22.20 -14.99
C ALA A 842 30.93 21.71 -13.70
N LYS A 843 30.15 21.45 -12.66
CA LYS A 843 30.66 20.94 -11.39
C LYS A 843 31.16 19.49 -11.49
N ALA A 844 30.47 18.65 -12.27
CA ALA A 844 30.89 17.28 -12.53
C ALA A 844 32.22 17.21 -13.31
N LYS A 845 32.44 18.12 -14.26
CA LYS A 845 33.72 18.26 -14.98
C LYS A 845 34.84 18.70 -14.03
N LEU A 846 34.60 19.65 -13.14
CA LEU A 846 35.56 20.09 -12.13
C LEU A 846 35.92 18.98 -11.12
N LEU A 847 34.99 18.07 -10.83
CA LEU A 847 35.21 16.95 -9.92
C LEU A 847 35.78 15.71 -10.63
N GLY A 848 36.04 15.77 -11.94
CA GLY A 848 36.56 14.65 -12.73
C GLY A 848 35.58 13.50 -12.92
N VAL A 849 34.28 13.72 -12.68
CA VAL A 849 33.20 12.72 -12.72
C VAL A 849 32.63 12.56 -14.14
N CYS A 850 32.81 13.56 -15.01
CA CYS A 850 32.44 13.56 -16.42
C CYS A 850 33.59 14.16 -17.27
N SER A 851 33.83 13.56 -18.43
CA SER A 851 34.79 14.07 -19.46
C SER A 851 34.21 15.26 -20.21
#